data_7726f1130201b28a344a1e1c610b44e4
#
_entry.id   7726f1130201b28a344a1e1c610b44e4
#
_cell.length_a   1.000
_cell.length_b   1.000
_cell.length_c   1.000
_cell.angle_alpha   90.00
_cell.angle_beta   90.00
_cell.angle_gamma   90.00
#
_symmetry.space_group_name_H-M   'P 1'
#
loop_
_entity.id
_entity.type
_entity.pdbx_description
1 polymer ?
#
loop_
_entity_poly.entity_id
_entity_poly.type
_entity_poly.pdbx_seq_one_letter_code
_entity_poly.pdbx_strand_id
1 'polypeptide(L)'
;MRKQILGLFLLLLAGVLYAGEVEVPRLSPLPERVMEERVPLSGQWWFNPAPEAEFWEKETVKHWKPIEVPGEWVMQGFEVEKGKAAGYFRTFTVPASWQGKRIKLRCNAIYSDARVYINGQKAGSHLGGFTAFELDVTDWVRCGAENRMAVAVTSETVADSTSNASRYAVHPLGGISRDLYLFALPETNLSLFHVSTAFDSTYTDATLVAEVDITHEGKTASGKYQLAFELKDAEGRPVRLKDDRLKLRELAAGETEKLTVRFPVTAPRKWDPEHPYLYRLTCRLMDGNRVMQTSVRRVGFRQIEVRGNQVFVNNHPIKLRGACHHEVMPLRGRSVNNNMWRRDVELFREGNVNYLRTSHYPPDEALLEACDELGMFVEVEAPFCWAHEAKVPDALRQDILVNQHLAMVNLNRSHPSVLMWSMGNESNLYAEYFKEAAGLVKQIDPTRPRIFSQWGPDADQGELEVTNHHYPGPEGPDKYRNYSRPVVFDEFCHLNAYNRLELAADPGLRNMWGVLLDRMWNAMYHSQGVLGGAIWAGIDDTFFLPGERAVGYGTWGPIDGWRRPKPEYWGMKKAFSPVKIRLKGNQDADGKLCFEVENRHLFSNLKETRLEWTVGNQHGVVAPDVAPGETGEFTVQLPEEVRSAGTIDWKVIGVRGFEIDAYHFQTLPEPLTQPALLSAGRIQTEETDEAYVIRTISGDFRIDKRNGLLTSSKNNGAVLVKAPELMVLPLNAEGEGIQMVGKDQKFEPYTPVCSRWVARKIGKTGADDDWCIRVEGTYAEAEGYFEYRFRATGEVEVTYHFTLLEAVSPRQVGLVFSLPKTYDHIQWRRRGYWSVYPENHLGSLSGEAVAYDPSLLVSGLAGPSKQPAKAWSFDQTAAGSNLFRATKENIYEATLSGAAASRVKVLSDGTQHIRAWRAGEEIRFLVADYNNAGNDTFLTSHSRLDFRPLKRGDQISGTVTLRIL
;
A
#
# COMPACT_ATOMS: atom_id res chain seq x y z
N MET A 1 44.55 37.41 25.51
CA MET A 1 44.51 35.99 25.93
C MET A 1 43.69 35.65 27.17
N ARG A 2 43.66 36.48 28.25
CA ARG A 2 42.83 36.16 29.47
C ARG A 2 41.29 36.38 29.30
N LYS A 3 40.81 37.14 28.31
CA LYS A 3 39.36 37.32 28.03
C LYS A 3 38.74 36.29 27.08
N GLN A 4 39.53 35.55 26.32
CA GLN A 4 39.05 34.47 25.47
C GLN A 4 38.91 33.13 26.20
N ILE A 5 39.63 32.90 27.30
CA ILE A 5 39.54 31.68 28.11
C ILE A 5 38.31 31.71 29.02
N LEU A 6 37.82 32.90 29.42
CA LEU A 6 36.63 33.03 30.29
C LEU A 6 35.32 32.83 29.45
N GLY A 7 35.34 33.13 28.13
CA GLY A 7 34.23 32.90 27.24
C GLY A 7 34.04 31.41 26.88
N LEU A 8 35.12 30.63 26.83
CA LEU A 8 35.06 29.21 26.56
C LEU A 8 34.59 28.38 27.78
N PHE A 9 34.86 28.88 29.01
CA PHE A 9 34.38 28.23 30.24
C PHE A 9 32.89 28.54 30.55
N LEU A 10 32.35 29.67 30.07
CA LEU A 10 30.93 29.99 30.20
C LEU A 10 30.06 29.30 29.13
N LEU A 11 30.60 28.96 27.95
CA LEU A 11 29.94 28.14 26.97
C LEU A 11 29.95 26.63 27.33
N LEU A 12 30.95 26.16 28.10
CA LEU A 12 30.95 24.80 28.66
C LEU A 12 30.04 24.65 29.90
N LEU A 13 29.68 25.71 30.58
CA LEU A 13 28.73 25.69 31.71
C LEU A 13 27.27 25.87 31.27
N ALA A 14 26.98 26.43 30.08
CA ALA A 14 25.64 26.47 29.53
C ALA A 14 25.21 25.11 28.87
N GLY A 15 26.18 24.20 28.63
CA GLY A 15 25.91 22.84 28.12
C GLY A 15 25.71 21.78 29.19
N VAL A 16 25.73 22.10 30.48
CA VAL A 16 25.67 21.14 31.61
C VAL A 16 24.36 21.25 32.43
N LEU A 17 23.42 22.11 32.03
CA LEU A 17 22.17 22.32 32.76
C LEU A 17 20.97 21.48 32.30
N TYR A 18 21.19 20.42 31.49
CA TYR A 18 20.16 19.41 31.19
C TYR A 18 20.68 17.97 31.40
N ALA A 19 21.31 17.74 32.56
CA ALA A 19 21.66 16.41 33.05
C ALA A 19 20.68 15.92 34.13
N GLY A 20 19.41 16.25 34.00
CA GLY A 20 18.36 15.47 34.65
C GLY A 20 18.15 14.19 33.79
N GLU A 21 18.10 13.03 34.45
CA GLU A 21 17.76 11.77 33.81
C GLU A 21 16.38 11.92 33.14
N VAL A 22 16.32 11.75 31.82
CA VAL A 22 15.06 11.88 31.05
C VAL A 22 14.11 10.76 31.52
N GLU A 23 12.98 11.14 32.08
CA GLU A 23 11.94 10.19 32.46
C GLU A 23 11.29 9.65 31.15
N VAL A 24 11.47 8.36 30.87
CA VAL A 24 11.00 7.69 29.64
C VAL A 24 9.82 6.81 30.01
N PRO A 25 8.68 6.91 29.29
CA PRO A 25 7.57 5.97 29.44
C PRO A 25 8.06 4.52 29.26
N ARG A 26 7.71 3.65 30.21
CA ARG A 26 8.22 2.29 30.29
C ARG A 26 7.10 1.28 30.25
N LEU A 27 7.39 0.12 29.64
CA LEU A 27 6.60 -1.08 29.76
C LEU A 27 7.48 -2.18 30.32
N SER A 28 6.96 -2.93 31.30
CA SER A 28 7.63 -4.11 31.81
C SER A 28 7.87 -5.14 30.71
N PRO A 29 9.06 -5.76 30.63
CA PRO A 29 9.29 -6.86 29.72
C PRO A 29 8.32 -8.00 30.05
N LEU A 30 7.58 -8.48 29.05
CA LEU A 30 6.60 -9.53 29.27
C LEU A 30 7.31 -10.84 29.68
N PRO A 31 6.78 -11.57 30.69
CA PRO A 31 7.20 -12.93 31.00
C PRO A 31 7.03 -13.85 29.78
N GLU A 32 7.91 -14.83 29.62
CA GLU A 32 7.92 -15.78 28.49
C GLU A 32 6.56 -16.44 28.21
N ARG A 33 5.79 -16.76 29.26
CA ARG A 33 4.49 -17.41 29.14
C ARG A 33 3.30 -16.48 29.36
N VAL A 34 3.51 -15.15 29.22
CA VAL A 34 2.46 -14.17 29.53
C VAL A 34 1.18 -14.38 28.71
N MET A 35 1.29 -14.79 27.44
CA MET A 35 0.13 -14.99 26.57
C MET A 35 -0.75 -16.17 27.02
N GLU A 36 -0.19 -17.15 27.73
CA GLU A 36 -0.89 -18.29 28.31
C GLU A 36 -1.47 -17.99 29.70
N GLU A 37 -0.76 -17.15 30.49
CA GLU A 37 -1.05 -16.89 31.91
C GLU A 37 -1.77 -15.56 32.16
N ARG A 38 -1.88 -14.68 31.12
CA ARG A 38 -2.56 -13.39 31.27
C ARG A 38 -4.07 -13.53 31.51
N VAL A 39 -4.66 -12.52 32.12
CA VAL A 39 -6.11 -12.33 32.13
C VAL A 39 -6.48 -11.41 30.96
N PRO A 40 -6.98 -11.94 29.82
CA PRO A 40 -7.39 -11.12 28.70
C PRO A 40 -8.64 -10.33 29.05
N LEU A 41 -8.64 -9.07 28.65
CA LEU A 41 -9.78 -8.18 28.81
C LEU A 41 -10.45 -7.85 27.46
N SER A 42 -9.97 -8.43 26.35
CA SER A 42 -10.62 -8.38 25.05
C SER A 42 -11.94 -9.15 25.05
N GLY A 43 -12.85 -8.84 24.11
CA GLY A 43 -14.19 -9.42 24.00
C GLY A 43 -15.28 -8.44 24.40
N GLN A 44 -16.41 -8.94 24.88
CA GLN A 44 -17.57 -8.11 25.15
C GLN A 44 -17.45 -7.27 26.42
N TRP A 45 -17.79 -5.98 26.29
CA TRP A 45 -17.92 -5.02 27.38
C TRP A 45 -19.31 -4.37 27.35
N TRP A 46 -19.66 -3.66 28.44
CA TRP A 46 -20.81 -2.78 28.48
C TRP A 46 -20.35 -1.35 28.15
N PHE A 47 -21.11 -0.65 27.30
CA PHE A 47 -20.77 0.67 26.79
C PHE A 47 -21.93 1.65 26.90
N ASN A 48 -21.60 2.89 27.27
CA ASN A 48 -22.52 4.02 27.23
C ASN A 48 -21.82 5.24 26.61
N PRO A 49 -22.35 5.82 25.50
CA PRO A 49 -21.77 7.00 24.89
C PRO A 49 -21.90 8.28 25.73
N ALA A 50 -22.81 8.31 26.73
CA ALA A 50 -23.05 9.44 27.62
C ALA A 50 -23.33 8.91 29.04
N PRO A 51 -22.31 8.39 29.74
CA PRO A 51 -22.45 7.82 31.07
C PRO A 51 -22.77 8.89 32.11
N GLU A 52 -23.44 8.49 33.17
CA GLU A 52 -23.65 9.33 34.36
C GLU A 52 -22.30 9.69 35.00
N ALA A 53 -22.27 10.79 35.74
CA ALA A 53 -21.10 11.13 36.56
C ALA A 53 -20.79 9.98 37.53
N GLU A 54 -19.48 9.76 37.75
CA GLU A 54 -19.00 8.73 38.70
C GLU A 54 -19.53 7.30 38.42
N PHE A 55 -19.84 7.00 37.15
CA PHE A 55 -20.31 5.66 36.75
C PHE A 55 -19.38 4.53 37.17
N TRP A 56 -18.09 4.79 37.38
CA TRP A 56 -17.08 3.84 37.82
C TRP A 56 -17.30 3.35 39.28
N GLU A 57 -18.09 4.08 40.09
CA GLU A 57 -18.46 3.65 41.44
C GLU A 57 -19.62 2.65 41.48
N LYS A 58 -20.37 2.54 40.37
CA LYS A 58 -21.51 1.64 40.25
C LYS A 58 -21.10 0.17 40.35
N GLU A 59 -21.93 -0.63 40.99
CA GLU A 59 -21.71 -2.10 41.04
C GLU A 59 -22.16 -2.78 39.75
N THR A 60 -23.19 -2.26 39.10
CA THR A 60 -23.75 -2.76 37.86
C THR A 60 -24.17 -1.61 36.96
N VAL A 61 -24.11 -1.82 35.65
CA VAL A 61 -24.52 -0.84 34.65
C VAL A 61 -25.76 -1.35 33.91
N LYS A 62 -26.94 -1.05 34.44
CA LYS A 62 -28.22 -1.39 33.79
C LYS A 62 -28.42 -0.44 32.59
N HIS A 63 -29.01 -0.96 31.51
CA HIS A 63 -29.29 -0.23 30.28
C HIS A 63 -28.09 0.16 29.39
N TRP A 64 -26.87 -0.21 29.76
CA TRP A 64 -25.72 -0.08 28.87
C TRP A 64 -25.81 -1.12 27.73
N LYS A 65 -25.23 -0.84 26.59
CA LYS A 65 -25.25 -1.72 25.42
C LYS A 65 -23.93 -2.53 25.33
N PRO A 66 -23.96 -3.74 24.77
CA PRO A 66 -22.73 -4.48 24.53
C PRO A 66 -21.91 -3.82 23.43
N ILE A 67 -20.59 -3.86 23.60
CA ILE A 67 -19.57 -3.43 22.63
C ILE A 67 -18.42 -4.43 22.61
N GLU A 68 -17.86 -4.71 21.43
CA GLU A 68 -16.67 -5.55 21.28
C GLU A 68 -15.39 -4.73 21.48
N VAL A 69 -14.45 -5.27 22.25
CA VAL A 69 -13.12 -4.73 22.53
C VAL A 69 -12.06 -5.76 22.12
N PRO A 70 -11.02 -5.39 21.35
CA PRO A 70 -10.78 -4.06 20.76
C PRO A 70 -11.74 -3.73 19.62
N GLY A 71 -12.03 -2.44 19.48
CA GLY A 71 -12.91 -1.92 18.44
C GLY A 71 -13.20 -0.42 18.60
N GLU A 72 -13.48 0.24 17.48
CA GLU A 72 -13.98 1.59 17.48
C GLU A 72 -15.49 1.61 17.73
N TRP A 73 -15.95 2.54 18.55
CA TRP A 73 -17.38 2.61 18.87
C TRP A 73 -18.23 3.04 17.67
N VAL A 74 -17.71 3.92 16.78
CA VAL A 74 -18.46 4.38 15.61
C VAL A 74 -18.68 3.23 14.60
N MET A 75 -17.70 2.33 14.47
CA MET A 75 -17.83 1.15 13.62
C MET A 75 -18.86 0.14 14.13
N GLN A 76 -19.25 0.27 15.40
CA GLN A 76 -20.27 -0.56 16.06
C GLN A 76 -21.59 0.17 16.23
N GLY A 77 -21.76 1.35 15.62
CA GLY A 77 -23.01 2.10 15.57
C GLY A 77 -23.28 3.02 16.76
N PHE A 78 -22.23 3.37 17.51
CA PHE A 78 -22.35 4.33 18.60
C PHE A 78 -21.85 5.72 18.20
N GLU A 79 -22.55 6.75 18.62
CA GLU A 79 -22.15 8.14 18.49
C GLU A 79 -21.82 8.71 19.87
N VAL A 80 -20.67 9.35 20.01
CA VAL A 80 -20.20 10.03 21.21
C VAL A 80 -20.07 11.52 20.90
N GLU A 81 -20.60 12.37 21.77
CA GLU A 81 -20.48 13.82 21.64
C GLU A 81 -19.03 14.26 21.75
N LYS A 82 -18.62 15.15 20.84
CA LYS A 82 -17.26 15.68 20.80
C LYS A 82 -16.80 16.24 22.15
N GLY A 83 -15.62 15.82 22.61
CA GLY A 83 -15.03 16.24 23.87
C GLY A 83 -15.72 15.67 25.12
N LYS A 84 -16.70 14.79 24.98
CA LYS A 84 -17.33 14.07 26.10
C LYS A 84 -16.69 12.69 26.28
N ALA A 85 -16.70 12.22 27.53
CA ALA A 85 -16.22 10.88 27.84
C ALA A 85 -17.32 9.86 27.66
N ALA A 86 -17.04 8.80 26.89
CA ALA A 86 -17.82 7.57 26.88
C ALA A 86 -17.38 6.64 28.01
N GLY A 87 -18.27 5.76 28.46
CA GLY A 87 -18.00 4.79 29.52
C GLY A 87 -17.94 3.36 29.02
N TYR A 88 -16.91 2.64 29.42
CA TYR A 88 -16.75 1.20 29.31
C TYR A 88 -16.84 0.56 30.68
N PHE A 89 -17.44 -0.61 30.77
CA PHE A 89 -17.58 -1.34 32.04
C PHE A 89 -17.50 -2.84 31.77
N ARG A 90 -16.71 -3.55 32.64
CA ARG A 90 -16.58 -5.00 32.60
C ARG A 90 -16.30 -5.57 33.98
N THR A 91 -16.75 -6.80 34.25
CA THR A 91 -16.27 -7.61 35.38
C THR A 91 -15.24 -8.61 34.90
N PHE A 92 -14.32 -8.98 35.78
CA PHE A 92 -13.25 -9.94 35.49
C PHE A 92 -12.75 -10.57 36.80
N THR A 93 -12.08 -11.74 36.67
CA THR A 93 -11.50 -12.45 37.82
C THR A 93 -10.00 -12.49 37.68
N VAL A 94 -9.30 -12.21 38.78
CA VAL A 94 -7.85 -12.32 38.91
C VAL A 94 -7.51 -13.64 39.62
N PRO A 95 -6.57 -14.46 39.11
CA PRO A 95 -6.20 -15.74 39.73
C PRO A 95 -5.76 -15.57 41.19
N ALA A 96 -6.18 -16.44 42.09
CA ALA A 96 -5.75 -16.45 43.49
C ALA A 96 -4.23 -16.66 43.63
N SER A 97 -3.60 -17.34 42.67
CA SER A 97 -2.14 -17.58 42.61
C SER A 97 -1.32 -16.31 42.37
N TRP A 98 -1.98 -15.18 42.07
CA TRP A 98 -1.31 -13.87 41.90
C TRP A 98 -1.22 -13.07 43.22
N GLN A 99 -1.78 -13.60 44.29
CA GLN A 99 -1.65 -12.95 45.60
C GLN A 99 -0.16 -12.78 45.98
N GLY A 100 0.24 -11.55 46.39
CA GLY A 100 1.62 -11.19 46.74
C GLY A 100 2.53 -10.93 45.52
N LYS A 101 1.97 -10.85 44.32
CA LYS A 101 2.67 -10.39 43.12
C LYS A 101 2.28 -8.96 42.77
N ARG A 102 3.06 -8.31 41.90
CA ARG A 102 2.71 -7.03 41.27
C ARG A 102 1.79 -7.33 40.07
N ILE A 103 0.64 -6.71 40.04
CA ILE A 103 -0.35 -6.92 38.98
C ILE A 103 -0.37 -5.69 38.08
N LYS A 104 -0.01 -5.87 36.84
CA LYS A 104 0.08 -4.83 35.83
C LYS A 104 -1.07 -4.95 34.82
N LEU A 105 -1.69 -3.81 34.50
CA LEU A 105 -2.62 -3.67 33.39
C LEU A 105 -1.85 -3.09 32.19
N ARG A 106 -1.73 -3.87 31.12
CA ARG A 106 -1.20 -3.42 29.84
C ARG A 106 -2.34 -3.02 28.92
N CYS A 107 -2.27 -1.84 28.35
CA CYS A 107 -3.17 -1.33 27.31
C CYS A 107 -2.34 -0.99 26.08
N ASN A 108 -2.57 -1.68 24.96
CA ASN A 108 -1.79 -1.47 23.74
C ASN A 108 -2.21 -0.20 22.98
N ALA A 109 -3.49 0.19 23.02
CA ALA A 109 -3.97 1.50 22.59
C ALA A 109 -5.41 1.76 23.06
N ILE A 110 -5.66 2.98 23.57
CA ILE A 110 -7.00 3.54 23.86
C ILE A 110 -7.03 4.96 23.29
N TYR A 111 -7.95 5.24 22.41
CA TYR A 111 -7.96 6.51 21.67
C TYR A 111 -9.00 7.49 22.24
N SER A 112 -8.57 8.69 22.79
CA SER A 112 -7.21 9.20 22.91
C SER A 112 -6.85 9.68 24.31
N ASP A 113 -7.83 9.94 25.20
CA ASP A 113 -7.66 10.17 26.67
C ASP A 113 -8.40 9.07 27.42
N ALA A 114 -7.65 8.27 28.18
CA ALA A 114 -8.17 7.14 28.94
C ALA A 114 -7.99 7.36 30.42
N ARG A 115 -9.05 7.16 31.21
CA ARG A 115 -9.04 7.13 32.67
C ARG A 115 -9.57 5.79 33.14
N VAL A 116 -8.72 5.01 33.83
CA VAL A 116 -8.99 3.64 34.24
C VAL A 116 -9.30 3.58 35.71
N TYR A 117 -10.37 2.87 36.06
CA TYR A 117 -10.83 2.65 37.41
C TYR A 117 -10.99 1.16 37.68
N ILE A 118 -10.51 0.71 38.84
CA ILE A 118 -10.65 -0.67 39.32
C ILE A 118 -11.43 -0.63 40.63
N ASN A 119 -12.51 -1.37 40.73
CA ASN A 119 -13.36 -1.45 41.92
C ASN A 119 -13.78 -0.06 42.48
N GLY A 120 -14.02 0.89 41.56
CA GLY A 120 -14.40 2.27 41.92
C GLY A 120 -13.25 3.24 42.15
N GLN A 121 -12.01 2.76 42.27
CA GLN A 121 -10.83 3.59 42.53
C GLN A 121 -10.08 3.88 41.22
N LYS A 122 -9.61 5.13 41.07
CA LYS A 122 -8.80 5.53 39.91
C LYS A 122 -7.44 4.84 39.94
N ALA A 123 -7.18 3.99 38.99
CA ALA A 123 -5.91 3.28 38.83
C ALA A 123 -4.87 4.10 38.05
N GLY A 124 -5.33 4.92 37.10
CA GLY A 124 -4.43 5.79 36.34
C GLY A 124 -5.11 6.43 35.13
N SER A 125 -4.32 7.13 34.33
CA SER A 125 -4.76 7.77 33.09
C SER A 125 -3.63 7.79 32.06
N HIS A 126 -4.01 7.89 30.78
CA HIS A 126 -3.08 8.03 29.66
C HIS A 126 -3.66 8.97 28.62
N LEU A 127 -2.83 9.84 28.08
CA LEU A 127 -3.16 10.74 26.98
C LEU A 127 -2.28 10.42 25.77
N GLY A 128 -2.92 10.00 24.67
CA GLY A 128 -2.30 9.53 23.42
C GLY A 128 -3.03 8.29 22.92
N GLY A 129 -3.22 8.18 21.60
CA GLY A 129 -4.09 7.15 21.01
C GLY A 129 -3.37 5.93 20.42
N PHE A 130 -2.05 5.98 20.24
CA PHE A 130 -1.30 4.98 19.48
C PHE A 130 -0.10 4.39 20.23
N THR A 131 0.17 4.85 21.46
CA THR A 131 1.25 4.31 22.27
C THR A 131 0.69 3.42 23.37
N ALA A 132 1.33 2.27 23.59
CA ALA A 132 0.98 1.39 24.70
C ALA A 132 1.39 2.01 26.04
N PHE A 133 0.61 1.71 27.07
CA PHE A 133 0.90 2.12 28.44
C PHE A 133 0.60 1.01 29.45
N GLU A 134 1.15 1.15 30.65
CA GLU A 134 1.02 0.17 31.71
C GLU A 134 0.66 0.86 33.03
N LEU A 135 -0.28 0.27 33.75
CA LEU A 135 -0.66 0.73 35.10
C LEU A 135 -0.42 -0.39 36.08
N ASP A 136 0.19 -0.07 37.25
CA ASP A 136 0.20 -0.97 38.37
C ASP A 136 -1.15 -0.91 39.09
N VAL A 137 -1.85 -2.01 39.09
CA VAL A 137 -3.21 -2.12 39.67
C VAL A 137 -3.26 -2.99 40.90
N THR A 138 -2.10 -3.36 41.44
CA THR A 138 -1.94 -4.29 42.55
C THR A 138 -2.81 -3.95 43.77
N ASP A 139 -2.84 -2.67 44.18
CA ASP A 139 -3.54 -2.24 45.38
C ASP A 139 -5.07 -2.18 45.21
N TRP A 140 -5.58 -2.25 43.98
CA TRP A 140 -7.02 -2.14 43.69
C TRP A 140 -7.69 -3.46 43.28
N VAL A 141 -6.92 -4.48 42.92
CA VAL A 141 -7.47 -5.78 42.51
C VAL A 141 -7.56 -6.76 43.69
N ARG A 142 -8.58 -7.62 43.67
CA ARG A 142 -8.80 -8.73 44.62
C ARG A 142 -8.48 -10.04 43.93
N CYS A 143 -7.40 -10.70 44.35
CA CYS A 143 -7.05 -12.01 43.83
C CYS A 143 -8.06 -13.08 44.27
N GLY A 144 -8.42 -13.99 43.40
CA GLY A 144 -9.38 -15.07 43.67
C GLY A 144 -10.84 -14.64 43.71
N ALA A 145 -11.14 -13.37 43.38
CA ALA A 145 -12.49 -12.83 43.44
C ALA A 145 -12.82 -12.04 42.14
N GLU A 146 -14.10 -11.74 41.96
CA GLU A 146 -14.56 -10.88 40.90
C GLU A 146 -14.16 -9.42 41.17
N ASN A 147 -13.70 -8.73 40.15
CA ASN A 147 -13.33 -7.33 40.11
C ASN A 147 -14.13 -6.60 39.05
N ARG A 148 -14.20 -5.29 39.15
CA ARG A 148 -14.85 -4.40 38.17
C ARG A 148 -13.81 -3.46 37.58
N MET A 149 -13.83 -3.30 36.27
CA MET A 149 -13.08 -2.28 35.55
C MET A 149 -14.03 -1.33 34.87
N ALA A 150 -13.81 -0.05 35.05
CA ALA A 150 -14.46 1.01 34.31
C ALA A 150 -13.38 1.85 33.61
N VAL A 151 -13.66 2.22 32.35
CA VAL A 151 -12.77 3.09 31.57
C VAL A 151 -13.58 4.24 31.01
N ALA A 152 -13.18 5.48 31.35
CA ALA A 152 -13.73 6.67 30.72
C ALA A 152 -12.80 7.07 29.56
N VAL A 153 -13.35 7.18 28.35
CA VAL A 153 -12.57 7.46 27.13
C VAL A 153 -13.13 8.69 26.44
N THR A 154 -12.24 9.69 26.20
CA THR A 154 -12.56 10.88 25.39
C THR A 154 -11.72 10.83 24.12
N SER A 155 -12.34 10.90 22.93
CA SER A 155 -11.63 10.73 21.67
C SER A 155 -11.03 12.02 21.11
N GLU A 156 -11.86 13.01 20.80
CA GLU A 156 -11.42 14.23 20.12
C GLU A 156 -10.76 15.23 21.09
N THR A 157 -9.56 14.89 21.52
CA THR A 157 -8.73 15.67 22.44
C THR A 157 -7.61 16.42 21.71
N VAL A 158 -6.69 17.04 22.47
CA VAL A 158 -5.48 17.64 21.90
C VAL A 158 -4.59 16.59 21.22
N ALA A 159 -4.59 15.34 21.69
CA ALA A 159 -3.86 14.24 21.05
C ALA A 159 -4.43 13.91 19.66
N ASP A 160 -5.76 13.92 19.49
CA ASP A 160 -6.39 13.79 18.18
C ASP A 160 -6.05 14.99 17.28
N SER A 161 -6.02 16.21 17.84
CA SER A 161 -5.69 17.42 17.07
C SER A 161 -4.24 17.45 16.58
N THR A 162 -3.30 16.81 17.27
CA THR A 162 -1.91 16.70 16.81
C THR A 162 -1.72 15.56 15.82
N SER A 163 -2.39 14.43 16.00
CA SER A 163 -2.33 13.30 15.09
C SER A 163 -3.26 13.42 13.88
N ASN A 164 -4.30 14.25 13.97
CA ASN A 164 -5.38 14.39 12.99
C ASN A 164 -6.00 13.04 12.56
N ALA A 165 -5.96 12.02 13.41
CA ALA A 165 -6.33 10.68 13.03
C ALA A 165 -7.82 10.54 12.71
N SER A 166 -8.70 11.24 13.46
CA SER A 166 -10.14 11.30 13.17
C SER A 166 -10.42 12.02 11.84
N ARG A 167 -9.70 13.13 11.58
CA ARG A 167 -9.81 13.85 10.29
C ARG A 167 -9.36 12.99 9.13
N TYR A 168 -8.27 12.26 9.32
CA TYR A 168 -7.69 11.38 8.31
C TYR A 168 -8.58 10.18 8.00
N ALA A 169 -9.19 9.56 9.01
CA ALA A 169 -10.14 8.46 8.82
C ALA A 169 -11.50 8.90 8.24
N VAL A 170 -11.77 10.21 8.18
CA VAL A 170 -13.06 10.80 7.76
C VAL A 170 -14.23 10.35 8.66
N HIS A 171 -13.93 9.96 9.89
CA HIS A 171 -14.89 9.72 10.97
C HIS A 171 -14.21 9.90 12.33
N PRO A 172 -14.96 10.19 13.42
CA PRO A 172 -14.36 10.30 14.74
C PRO A 172 -13.79 8.94 15.19
N LEU A 173 -12.48 8.86 15.35
CA LEU A 173 -11.86 7.70 16.00
C LEU A 173 -12.21 7.72 17.48
N GLY A 174 -12.43 6.56 18.08
CA GLY A 174 -12.60 6.48 19.50
C GLY A 174 -12.83 5.07 20.01
N GLY A 175 -12.29 4.79 21.17
CA GLY A 175 -12.47 3.53 21.86
C GLY A 175 -11.18 2.82 22.24
N ILE A 176 -11.34 1.59 22.72
CA ILE A 176 -10.24 0.67 23.04
C ILE A 176 -9.88 -0.04 21.72
N SER A 177 -8.87 0.46 21.02
CA SER A 177 -8.58 0.08 19.62
C SER A 177 -7.63 -1.12 19.47
N ARG A 178 -6.81 -1.40 20.51
CA ARG A 178 -5.89 -2.56 20.55
C ARG A 178 -6.09 -3.33 21.85
N ASP A 179 -5.48 -4.52 21.97
CA ASP A 179 -5.64 -5.42 23.12
C ASP A 179 -5.28 -4.79 24.47
N LEU A 180 -5.99 -5.23 25.52
CA LEU A 180 -5.64 -4.96 26.89
C LEU A 180 -5.77 -6.22 27.74
N TYR A 181 -4.89 -6.35 28.76
CA TYR A 181 -4.83 -7.54 29.62
C TYR A 181 -4.09 -7.27 30.92
N LEU A 182 -4.35 -8.11 31.92
CA LEU A 182 -3.59 -8.14 33.16
C LEU A 182 -2.55 -9.24 33.13
N PHE A 183 -1.42 -9.00 33.77
CA PHE A 183 -0.39 -10.00 34.03
C PHE A 183 0.29 -9.73 35.37
N ALA A 184 0.99 -10.74 35.89
CA ALA A 184 1.61 -10.70 37.21
C ALA A 184 3.13 -10.81 37.13
N LEU A 185 3.81 -9.99 37.93
CA LEU A 185 5.27 -10.00 38.10
C LEU A 185 5.62 -10.26 39.57
N PRO A 186 6.81 -10.82 39.89
CA PRO A 186 7.30 -10.84 41.26
C PRO A 186 7.55 -9.42 41.78
N GLU A 187 7.62 -9.24 43.10
CA GLU A 187 7.94 -7.91 43.73
C GLU A 187 9.28 -7.35 43.30
N THR A 188 10.30 -8.22 43.09
CA THR A 188 11.52 -7.84 42.40
C THR A 188 11.40 -8.35 40.97
N ASN A 189 11.41 -7.49 39.97
CA ASN A 189 11.11 -7.86 38.58
C ASN A 189 12.02 -7.12 37.60
N LEU A 190 12.06 -7.65 36.37
CA LEU A 190 12.63 -6.96 35.22
C LEU A 190 11.67 -5.85 34.84
N SER A 191 12.08 -4.59 35.00
CA SER A 191 11.30 -3.42 34.62
C SER A 191 11.71 -2.83 33.26
N LEU A 192 12.86 -3.30 32.71
CA LEU A 192 13.32 -2.99 31.36
C LEU A 192 14.20 -4.12 30.84
N PHE A 193 14.03 -4.47 29.57
CA PHE A 193 14.90 -5.41 28.87
C PHE A 193 14.98 -5.05 27.40
N HIS A 194 16.09 -4.39 27.00
CA HIS A 194 16.37 -4.04 25.60
C HIS A 194 17.63 -4.71 25.09
N VAL A 195 17.66 -4.88 23.78
CA VAL A 195 18.81 -5.46 23.08
C VAL A 195 19.24 -4.60 21.90
N SER A 196 20.54 -4.49 21.71
CA SER A 196 21.15 -3.89 20.53
C SER A 196 22.40 -4.67 20.13
N THR A 197 22.86 -4.47 18.91
CA THR A 197 24.04 -5.18 18.38
C THR A 197 24.96 -4.20 17.66
N ALA A 198 26.27 -4.46 17.75
CA ALA A 198 27.28 -3.75 16.99
C ALA A 198 28.33 -4.73 16.49
N PHE A 199 28.83 -4.52 15.28
CA PHE A 199 29.89 -5.32 14.69
C PHE A 199 31.28 -4.71 14.94
N ASP A 200 32.31 -5.53 14.78
CA ASP A 200 33.66 -5.09 14.68
C ASP A 200 33.94 -4.36 13.34
N SER A 201 35.13 -3.82 13.14
CA SER A 201 35.48 -3.08 11.92
C SER A 201 35.49 -3.95 10.64
N THR A 202 35.50 -5.27 10.78
CA THR A 202 35.44 -6.23 9.67
C THR A 202 34.01 -6.75 9.41
N TYR A 203 33.04 -6.39 10.23
CA TYR A 203 31.68 -6.90 10.22
C TYR A 203 31.62 -8.43 10.34
N THR A 204 32.59 -9.04 11.05
CA THR A 204 32.67 -10.48 11.26
C THR A 204 32.18 -10.88 12.64
N ASP A 205 32.73 -10.33 13.70
CA ASP A 205 32.31 -10.56 15.08
C ASP A 205 31.40 -9.44 15.56
N ALA A 206 30.53 -9.76 16.52
CA ALA A 206 29.59 -8.78 17.05
C ALA A 206 29.60 -8.72 18.58
N THR A 207 29.17 -7.58 19.12
CA THR A 207 28.81 -7.39 20.53
C THR A 207 27.29 -7.31 20.62
N LEU A 208 26.68 -8.23 21.36
CA LEU A 208 25.30 -8.14 21.80
C LEU A 208 25.25 -7.36 23.10
N VAL A 209 24.47 -6.27 23.14
CA VAL A 209 24.26 -5.43 24.31
C VAL A 209 22.89 -5.67 24.85
N ALA A 210 22.78 -6.01 26.14
CA ALA A 210 21.55 -6.13 26.88
C ALA A 210 21.46 -5.02 27.93
N GLU A 211 20.47 -4.15 27.83
CA GLU A 211 20.12 -3.17 28.86
C GLU A 211 18.98 -3.76 29.69
N VAL A 212 19.22 -3.87 31.00
CA VAL A 212 18.27 -4.51 31.94
C VAL A 212 18.14 -3.63 33.17
N ASP A 213 16.91 -3.24 33.49
CA ASP A 213 16.58 -2.61 34.73
C ASP A 213 15.84 -3.62 35.64
N ILE A 214 16.27 -3.68 36.89
CA ILE A 214 15.63 -4.48 37.93
C ILE A 214 15.04 -3.55 38.98
N THR A 215 13.74 -3.60 39.17
CA THR A 215 13.02 -2.80 40.13
C THR A 215 12.50 -3.67 41.28
N HIS A 216 12.69 -3.23 42.51
CA HIS A 216 12.07 -3.85 43.67
C HIS A 216 10.87 -3.01 44.14
N GLU A 217 9.67 -3.52 43.89
CA GLU A 217 8.40 -2.85 44.23
C GLU A 217 7.79 -3.39 45.55
N GLY A 218 8.56 -4.17 46.31
CA GLY A 218 8.18 -4.64 47.65
C GLY A 218 8.32 -3.58 48.73
N LYS A 219 7.77 -3.85 49.91
CA LYS A 219 7.80 -2.92 51.07
C LYS A 219 9.05 -3.03 51.96
N THR A 220 9.80 -4.12 51.81
CA THR A 220 11.05 -4.39 52.57
C THR A 220 12.20 -4.50 51.57
N ALA A 221 13.45 -4.57 52.05
CA ALA A 221 14.57 -4.79 51.14
C ALA A 221 14.44 -6.12 50.37
N SER A 222 14.97 -6.15 49.14
CA SER A 222 14.95 -7.32 48.27
C SER A 222 15.82 -8.46 48.81
N GLY A 223 15.58 -9.67 48.32
CA GLY A 223 16.53 -10.78 48.49
C GLY A 223 17.80 -10.62 47.64
N LYS A 224 18.67 -11.59 47.72
CA LYS A 224 19.89 -11.68 46.91
C LYS A 224 19.57 -12.43 45.61
N TYR A 225 19.52 -11.73 44.53
CA TYR A 225 19.16 -12.29 43.21
C TYR A 225 20.37 -12.31 42.29
N GLN A 226 20.19 -12.99 41.18
CA GLN A 226 21.12 -13.00 40.03
C GLN A 226 20.36 -13.02 38.69
N LEU A 227 20.97 -12.45 37.68
CA LEU A 227 20.54 -12.61 36.29
C LEU A 227 21.27 -13.79 35.66
N ALA A 228 20.59 -14.53 34.81
CA ALA A 228 21.17 -15.56 33.94
C ALA A 228 20.70 -15.36 32.51
N PHE A 229 21.65 -15.30 31.59
CA PHE A 229 21.40 -15.10 30.16
C PHE A 229 21.67 -16.36 29.37
N GLU A 230 20.85 -16.62 28.34
CA GLU A 230 21.01 -17.73 27.42
C GLU A 230 20.70 -17.24 26.00
N LEU A 231 21.63 -17.39 25.06
CA LEU A 231 21.43 -17.09 23.65
C LEU A 231 21.27 -18.41 22.87
N LYS A 232 20.20 -18.47 22.06
CA LYS A 232 19.98 -19.58 21.12
C LYS A 232 19.87 -19.05 19.70
N ASP A 233 20.34 -19.84 18.74
CA ASP A 233 20.14 -19.56 17.32
C ASP A 233 18.69 -19.91 16.87
N ALA A 234 18.38 -19.68 15.58
CA ALA A 234 17.05 -19.93 15.03
C ALA A 234 16.64 -21.42 15.09
N GLU A 235 17.61 -22.32 15.10
CA GLU A 235 17.41 -23.76 15.22
C GLU A 235 17.35 -24.24 16.69
N GLY A 236 17.41 -23.29 17.64
CA GLY A 236 17.33 -23.58 19.09
C GLY A 236 18.65 -24.08 19.71
N ARG A 237 19.76 -24.04 18.97
CA ARG A 237 21.08 -24.47 19.45
C ARG A 237 21.69 -23.36 20.33
N PRO A 238 22.34 -23.72 21.45
CA PRO A 238 22.92 -22.72 22.33
C PRO A 238 24.13 -22.04 21.68
N VAL A 239 24.19 -20.72 21.79
CA VAL A 239 25.33 -19.88 21.42
C VAL A 239 26.03 -19.46 22.72
N ARG A 240 27.34 -19.75 22.81
CA ARG A 240 28.09 -19.50 24.04
C ARG A 240 28.19 -18.00 24.32
N LEU A 241 27.75 -17.58 25.50
CA LEU A 241 27.99 -16.28 26.07
C LEU A 241 29.08 -16.36 27.13
N LYS A 242 29.93 -15.34 27.22
CA LYS A 242 30.90 -15.18 28.28
C LYS A 242 30.24 -14.40 29.42
N ASP A 243 30.49 -14.81 30.66
CA ASP A 243 29.96 -14.16 31.86
C ASP A 243 28.42 -14.01 31.84
N ASP A 244 27.74 -15.11 31.51
CA ASP A 244 26.30 -15.23 31.35
C ASP A 244 25.50 -15.14 32.65
N ARG A 245 26.15 -14.94 33.78
CA ARG A 245 25.53 -14.78 35.11
C ARG A 245 26.06 -13.55 35.82
N LEU A 246 25.11 -12.76 36.38
CA LEU A 246 25.40 -11.53 37.07
C LEU A 246 24.70 -11.50 38.44
N LYS A 247 25.44 -11.33 39.52
CA LYS A 247 24.85 -11.13 40.86
C LYS A 247 24.34 -9.72 40.97
N LEU A 248 23.14 -9.56 41.54
CA LEU A 248 22.52 -8.27 41.81
C LEU A 248 22.83 -7.87 43.24
N ARG A 249 22.92 -6.54 43.50
CA ARG A 249 22.94 -6.03 44.83
C ARG A 249 21.56 -6.13 45.49
N GLU A 250 21.51 -6.01 46.76
CA GLU A 250 20.25 -5.90 47.51
C GLU A 250 19.66 -4.51 47.25
N LEU A 251 18.35 -4.44 46.97
CA LEU A 251 17.62 -3.22 46.61
C LEU A 251 16.71 -2.80 47.77
N ALA A 252 16.67 -1.50 48.06
CA ALA A 252 15.66 -0.93 48.98
C ALA A 252 14.27 -0.92 48.32
N ALA A 253 13.22 -0.72 49.08
CA ALA A 253 11.85 -0.56 48.58
C ALA A 253 11.76 0.59 47.55
N GLY A 254 11.23 0.30 46.39
CA GLY A 254 11.10 1.23 45.24
C GLY A 254 12.38 1.48 44.45
N GLU A 255 13.50 0.84 44.79
CA GLU A 255 14.79 1.06 44.15
C GLU A 255 14.91 0.30 42.84
N THR A 256 15.61 0.87 41.87
CA THR A 256 15.91 0.28 40.54
C THR A 256 17.43 0.18 40.33
N GLU A 257 17.92 -0.99 39.96
CA GLU A 257 19.29 -1.19 39.49
C GLU A 257 19.30 -1.23 37.98
N LYS A 258 20.10 -0.37 37.35
CA LYS A 258 20.25 -0.28 35.89
C LYS A 258 21.56 -0.94 35.47
N LEU A 259 21.48 -1.89 34.51
CA LEU A 259 22.60 -2.71 34.08
C LEU A 259 22.73 -2.68 32.55
N THR A 260 23.96 -2.60 32.08
CA THR A 260 24.31 -2.80 30.69
C THR A 260 25.31 -3.96 30.56
N VAL A 261 24.87 -5.06 30.03
CA VAL A 261 25.70 -6.27 29.86
C VAL A 261 26.09 -6.43 28.40
N ARG A 262 27.36 -6.77 28.15
CA ARG A 262 27.93 -6.90 26.80
C ARG A 262 28.46 -8.30 26.58
N PHE A 263 27.98 -8.96 25.53
CA PHE A 263 28.36 -10.31 25.16
C PHE A 263 29.06 -10.31 23.81
N PRO A 264 30.37 -10.66 23.73
CA PRO A 264 31.00 -10.96 22.46
C PRO A 264 30.38 -12.21 21.83
N VAL A 265 30.03 -12.13 20.55
CA VAL A 265 29.46 -13.23 19.76
C VAL A 265 30.27 -13.38 18.49
N THR A 266 30.90 -14.56 18.32
CA THR A 266 31.79 -14.83 17.19
C THR A 266 30.98 -15.19 15.96
N ALA A 267 31.23 -14.51 14.85
CA ALA A 267 30.66 -14.71 13.52
C ALA A 267 29.15 -15.00 13.49
N PRO A 268 28.30 -14.17 14.12
CA PRO A 268 26.87 -14.41 14.09
C PRO A 268 26.30 -14.27 12.67
N ARG A 269 25.29 -15.06 12.35
CA ARG A 269 24.51 -14.82 11.12
C ARG A 269 23.81 -13.49 11.24
N LYS A 270 23.94 -12.65 10.20
CA LYS A 270 23.38 -11.30 10.16
C LYS A 270 21.88 -11.35 9.90
N TRP A 271 21.19 -10.32 10.36
CA TRP A 271 19.84 -10.02 9.97
C TRP A 271 19.83 -8.94 8.89
N ASP A 272 19.13 -9.21 7.81
CA ASP A 272 18.75 -8.24 6.79
C ASP A 272 17.38 -8.64 6.19
N PRO A 273 16.70 -7.79 5.40
CA PRO A 273 15.38 -8.12 4.83
C PRO A 273 15.37 -9.33 3.89
N GLU A 274 16.49 -9.69 3.30
CA GLU A 274 16.62 -10.85 2.40
C GLU A 274 16.94 -12.13 3.19
N HIS A 275 17.65 -12.00 4.34
CA HIS A 275 18.05 -13.08 5.24
C HIS A 275 17.70 -12.73 6.71
N PRO A 276 16.39 -12.69 7.09
CA PRO A 276 15.97 -12.24 8.42
C PRO A 276 16.24 -13.32 9.49
N TYR A 277 17.49 -13.53 9.82
CA TYR A 277 17.89 -14.51 10.81
C TYR A 277 17.80 -13.97 12.23
N LEU A 278 17.02 -14.64 13.07
CA LEU A 278 16.74 -14.21 14.44
C LEU A 278 17.27 -15.20 15.46
N TYR A 279 18.04 -14.71 16.41
CA TYR A 279 18.40 -15.38 17.63
C TYR A 279 17.37 -15.11 18.71
N ARG A 280 17.45 -15.85 19.81
CA ARG A 280 16.60 -15.71 20.98
C ARG A 280 17.46 -15.52 22.22
N LEU A 281 17.47 -14.31 22.82
CA LEU A 281 18.11 -14.01 24.11
C LEU A 281 17.09 -14.17 25.22
N THR A 282 17.34 -15.07 26.14
CA THR A 282 16.55 -15.30 27.35
C THR A 282 17.27 -14.68 28.54
N CYS A 283 16.58 -13.84 29.32
CA CYS A 283 17.03 -13.30 30.59
C CYS A 283 16.17 -13.90 31.71
N ARG A 284 16.81 -14.51 32.72
CA ARG A 284 16.13 -15.08 33.91
C ARG A 284 16.56 -14.35 35.14
N LEU A 285 15.60 -13.88 35.92
CA LEU A 285 15.81 -13.41 37.29
C LEU A 285 15.71 -14.64 38.21
N MET A 286 16.78 -14.88 38.99
CA MET A 286 16.97 -16.09 39.77
C MET A 286 17.10 -15.76 41.26
N ASP A 287 16.41 -16.55 42.12
CA ASP A 287 16.63 -16.66 43.54
C ASP A 287 17.33 -18.02 43.82
N GLY A 288 18.62 -17.98 44.00
CA GLY A 288 19.43 -19.23 43.99
C GLY A 288 19.24 -20.00 42.70
N ASN A 289 18.65 -21.21 42.79
CA ASN A 289 18.31 -22.06 41.64
C ASN A 289 16.85 -21.87 41.14
N ARG A 290 16.04 -21.08 41.85
CA ARG A 290 14.65 -20.85 41.51
C ARG A 290 14.53 -19.73 40.48
N VAL A 291 13.83 -19.98 39.40
CA VAL A 291 13.48 -18.95 38.40
C VAL A 291 12.30 -18.15 38.95
N MET A 292 12.47 -16.84 39.10
CA MET A 292 11.44 -15.88 39.51
C MET A 292 10.71 -15.25 38.34
N GLN A 293 11.43 -14.91 37.27
CA GLN A 293 10.90 -14.35 36.02
C GLN A 293 11.80 -14.77 34.86
N THR A 294 11.20 -15.10 33.71
CA THR A 294 11.88 -15.29 32.44
C THR A 294 11.34 -14.30 31.44
N SER A 295 12.19 -13.54 30.79
CA SER A 295 11.81 -12.68 29.66
C SER A 295 12.70 -12.98 28.47
N VAL A 296 12.15 -12.80 27.27
CA VAL A 296 12.81 -13.17 26.01
C VAL A 296 12.81 -11.99 25.07
N ARG A 297 13.92 -11.81 24.33
CA ARG A 297 14.00 -10.90 23.18
C ARG A 297 14.51 -11.64 21.95
N ARG A 298 13.90 -11.36 20.81
CA ARG A 298 14.46 -11.73 19.51
C ARG A 298 15.62 -10.81 19.19
N VAL A 299 16.69 -11.34 18.65
CA VAL A 299 17.91 -10.59 18.32
C VAL A 299 18.27 -10.84 16.86
N GLY A 300 18.23 -9.78 16.06
CA GLY A 300 18.82 -9.75 14.73
C GLY A 300 20.16 -9.02 14.78
N PHE A 301 21.26 -9.71 14.49
CA PHE A 301 22.57 -9.09 14.45
C PHE A 301 22.67 -8.17 13.23
N ARG A 302 22.58 -6.87 13.45
CA ARG A 302 22.69 -5.85 12.41
C ARG A 302 23.28 -4.56 12.96
N GLN A 303 23.83 -3.73 12.05
CA GLN A 303 24.33 -2.39 12.34
C GLN A 303 23.89 -1.45 11.22
N ILE A 304 23.39 -0.25 11.59
CA ILE A 304 22.97 0.81 10.68
C ILE A 304 23.95 1.96 10.80
N GLU A 305 24.32 2.55 9.68
CA GLU A 305 25.23 3.69 9.62
C GLU A 305 24.81 4.65 8.51
N VAL A 306 24.95 5.94 8.77
CA VAL A 306 24.84 6.99 7.75
C VAL A 306 26.26 7.46 7.40
N ARG A 307 26.64 7.31 6.15
CA ARG A 307 27.96 7.71 5.65
C ARG A 307 27.79 8.60 4.42
N GLY A 308 28.10 9.89 4.56
CA GLY A 308 27.83 10.86 3.51
C GLY A 308 26.35 10.92 3.17
N ASN A 309 26.01 10.71 1.92
CA ASN A 309 24.62 10.72 1.44
C ASN A 309 24.02 9.31 1.23
N GLN A 310 24.50 8.31 1.96
CA GLN A 310 24.00 6.94 1.90
C GLN A 310 23.76 6.36 3.29
N VAL A 311 22.80 5.43 3.37
CA VAL A 311 22.57 4.59 4.55
C VAL A 311 23.09 3.19 4.27
N PHE A 312 23.81 2.64 5.25
CA PHE A 312 24.39 1.30 5.19
C PHE A 312 23.76 0.41 6.27
N VAL A 313 23.49 -0.82 5.90
CA VAL A 313 23.14 -1.90 6.84
C VAL A 313 24.15 -3.02 6.65
N ASN A 314 24.80 -3.44 7.73
CA ASN A 314 25.84 -4.48 7.69
C ASN A 314 26.94 -4.19 6.65
N ASN A 315 27.31 -2.93 6.49
CA ASN A 315 28.28 -2.42 5.52
C ASN A 315 27.83 -2.46 4.04
N HIS A 316 26.57 -2.76 3.75
CA HIS A 316 26.00 -2.69 2.40
C HIS A 316 25.16 -1.41 2.25
N PRO A 317 25.37 -0.61 1.19
CA PRO A 317 24.49 0.53 0.91
C PRO A 317 23.10 0.00 0.55
N ILE A 318 22.08 0.63 1.10
CA ILE A 318 20.70 0.15 0.89
C ILE A 318 19.88 1.05 -0.04
N LYS A 319 18.85 0.46 -0.63
CA LYS A 319 17.81 1.12 -1.43
C LYS A 319 16.43 0.64 -0.95
N LEU A 320 15.51 1.58 -0.76
CA LEU A 320 14.20 1.33 -0.17
C LEU A 320 13.10 1.30 -1.23
N ARG A 321 12.49 0.14 -1.42
CA ARG A 321 11.30 -0.10 -2.23
C ARG A 321 10.12 -0.19 -1.28
N GLY A 322 9.47 0.94 -1.03
CA GLY A 322 8.57 1.05 0.10
C GLY A 322 7.11 1.31 -0.22
N ALA A 323 6.29 1.13 0.81
CA ALA A 323 4.90 1.54 0.87
C ALA A 323 4.58 2.16 2.23
N CYS A 324 3.72 3.20 2.22
CA CYS A 324 3.14 3.73 3.44
C CYS A 324 2.05 2.78 3.95
N HIS A 325 2.05 2.50 5.24
CA HIS A 325 1.13 1.56 5.87
C HIS A 325 0.24 2.26 6.89
N HIS A 326 -1.07 2.18 6.67
CA HIS A 326 -2.11 2.49 7.65
C HIS A 326 -2.76 1.23 8.20
N GLU A 327 -3.16 1.27 9.46
CA GLU A 327 -3.99 0.23 10.05
C GLU A 327 -5.43 0.39 9.53
N VAL A 328 -5.87 -0.48 8.64
CA VAL A 328 -7.17 -0.40 7.97
C VAL A 328 -7.89 -1.74 7.97
N MET A 329 -9.11 -1.74 8.47
CA MET A 329 -10.07 -2.85 8.32
C MET A 329 -11.44 -2.29 7.89
N PRO A 330 -11.98 -2.66 6.75
CA PRO A 330 -13.19 -2.06 6.19
C PRO A 330 -14.40 -2.06 7.13
N LEU A 331 -14.55 -3.08 7.98
CA LEU A 331 -15.67 -3.23 8.93
C LEU A 331 -15.28 -2.99 10.40
N ARG A 332 -14.02 -2.64 10.68
CA ARG A 332 -13.52 -2.44 12.05
C ARG A 332 -12.76 -1.12 12.24
N GLY A 333 -12.61 -0.33 11.19
CA GLY A 333 -11.84 0.91 11.25
C GLY A 333 -10.34 0.68 11.39
N ARG A 334 -9.72 1.37 12.33
CA ARG A 334 -8.29 1.24 12.67
C ARG A 334 -7.99 0.11 13.67
N SER A 335 -9.02 -0.62 14.11
CA SER A 335 -8.86 -1.74 15.04
C SER A 335 -8.57 -3.03 14.25
N VAL A 336 -7.29 -3.28 13.97
CA VAL A 336 -6.78 -4.42 13.21
C VAL A 336 -6.44 -5.58 14.16
N ASN A 337 -6.46 -6.81 13.69
CA ASN A 337 -6.06 -7.99 14.45
C ASN A 337 -4.68 -8.53 14.03
N ASN A 338 -4.06 -9.34 14.89
CA ASN A 338 -2.68 -9.84 14.71
C ASN A 338 -2.47 -10.61 13.40
N ASN A 339 -3.44 -11.39 12.95
CA ASN A 339 -3.32 -12.15 11.70
C ASN A 339 -3.24 -11.22 10.49
N MET A 340 -3.90 -10.05 10.57
CA MET A 340 -3.93 -9.08 9.48
C MET A 340 -2.62 -8.32 9.34
N TRP A 341 -1.98 -7.92 10.45
CA TRP A 341 -0.65 -7.28 10.40
C TRP A 341 0.38 -8.18 9.72
N ARG A 342 0.41 -9.47 10.09
CA ARG A 342 1.29 -10.44 9.43
C ARG A 342 0.96 -10.59 7.94
N ARG A 343 -0.34 -10.66 7.59
CA ARG A 343 -0.79 -10.78 6.20
C ARG A 343 -0.39 -9.57 5.36
N ASP A 344 -0.43 -8.37 5.94
CA ASP A 344 0.01 -7.15 5.25
C ASP A 344 1.51 -7.24 4.90
N VAL A 345 2.35 -7.63 5.86
CA VAL A 345 3.80 -7.79 5.62
C VAL A 345 4.07 -8.87 4.56
N GLU A 346 3.35 -10.01 4.60
CA GLU A 346 3.47 -11.07 3.58
C GLU A 346 3.14 -10.54 2.18
N LEU A 347 2.00 -9.85 2.02
CA LEU A 347 1.58 -9.28 0.74
C LEU A 347 2.58 -8.26 0.20
N PHE A 348 3.07 -7.35 1.04
CA PHE A 348 4.08 -6.40 0.63
C PHE A 348 5.39 -7.08 0.23
N ARG A 349 5.83 -8.09 0.96
CA ARG A 349 7.01 -8.90 0.62
C ARG A 349 6.85 -9.62 -0.73
N GLU A 350 5.70 -10.27 -0.93
CA GLU A 350 5.34 -10.92 -2.21
C GLU A 350 5.27 -9.91 -3.37
N GLY A 351 4.99 -8.63 -3.07
CA GLY A 351 5.01 -7.48 -3.99
C GLY A 351 6.38 -6.82 -4.17
N ASN A 352 7.48 -7.45 -3.73
CA ASN A 352 8.87 -6.95 -3.81
C ASN A 352 9.16 -5.70 -2.97
N VAL A 353 8.29 -5.34 -2.04
CA VAL A 353 8.53 -4.29 -1.06
C VAL A 353 9.53 -4.77 -0.02
N ASN A 354 10.48 -3.92 0.37
CA ASN A 354 11.45 -4.18 1.43
C ASN A 354 11.41 -3.16 2.56
N TYR A 355 10.48 -2.20 2.50
CA TYR A 355 10.40 -1.09 3.43
C TYR A 355 8.96 -0.63 3.65
N LEU A 356 8.56 -0.44 4.91
CA LEU A 356 7.28 0.16 5.29
C LEU A 356 7.51 1.43 6.10
N ARG A 357 6.74 2.49 5.81
CA ARG A 357 6.58 3.65 6.68
C ARG A 357 5.24 3.53 7.40
N THR A 358 5.25 3.58 8.73
CA THR A 358 4.03 3.51 9.54
C THR A 358 3.39 4.88 9.65
N SER A 359 2.68 5.26 8.63
CA SER A 359 2.01 6.56 8.50
C SER A 359 0.66 6.55 9.22
N HIS A 360 0.33 7.47 10.14
CA HIS A 360 1.22 8.50 10.71
C HIS A 360 1.25 8.32 12.24
N TYR A 361 1.61 7.15 12.72
CA TYR A 361 1.61 6.77 14.14
C TYR A 361 2.38 5.46 14.37
N PRO A 362 2.85 5.20 15.60
CA PRO A 362 3.48 3.92 15.93
C PRO A 362 2.50 2.75 15.72
N PRO A 363 2.94 1.67 15.07
CA PRO A 363 2.10 0.50 14.81
C PRO A 363 1.90 -0.33 16.09
N ASP A 364 1.04 -1.35 16.02
CA ASP A 364 1.04 -2.43 17.00
C ASP A 364 2.35 -3.23 16.90
N GLU A 365 2.86 -3.73 18.04
CA GLU A 365 4.11 -4.53 18.12
C GLU A 365 4.05 -5.75 17.17
N ALA A 366 2.86 -6.33 16.95
CA ALA A 366 2.67 -7.47 16.06
C ALA A 366 3.08 -7.21 14.58
N LEU A 367 2.95 -5.95 14.10
CA LEU A 367 3.46 -5.57 12.78
C LEU A 367 4.99 -5.63 12.75
N LEU A 368 5.65 -5.10 13.78
CA LEU A 368 7.11 -5.10 13.86
C LEU A 368 7.68 -6.51 14.05
N GLU A 369 7.01 -7.35 14.86
CA GLU A 369 7.37 -8.76 14.99
C GLU A 369 7.29 -9.51 13.65
N ALA A 370 6.24 -9.25 12.86
CA ALA A 370 6.12 -9.80 11.50
C ALA A 370 7.21 -9.26 10.56
N CYS A 371 7.58 -7.98 10.68
CA CYS A 371 8.68 -7.39 9.91
C CYS A 371 10.04 -7.98 10.29
N ASP A 372 10.27 -8.25 11.58
CA ASP A 372 11.50 -8.92 12.05
C ASP A 372 11.64 -10.33 11.47
N GLU A 373 10.55 -11.11 11.47
CA GLU A 373 10.52 -12.51 11.02
C GLU A 373 10.57 -12.64 9.49
N LEU A 374 9.82 -11.81 8.80
CA LEU A 374 9.66 -11.88 7.35
C LEU A 374 10.71 -11.05 6.59
N GLY A 375 11.44 -10.19 7.27
CA GLY A 375 12.46 -9.32 6.70
C GLY A 375 11.88 -8.11 5.97
N MET A 376 11.62 -7.02 6.71
CA MET A 376 11.13 -5.76 6.21
C MET A 376 11.80 -4.63 6.98
N PHE A 377 12.34 -3.62 6.32
CA PHE A 377 12.74 -2.39 7.00
C PHE A 377 11.51 -1.57 7.38
N VAL A 378 11.58 -0.89 8.51
CA VAL A 378 10.46 -0.06 8.99
C VAL A 378 10.96 1.32 9.41
N GLU A 379 10.29 2.34 8.92
CA GLU A 379 10.30 3.69 9.48
C GLU A 379 9.12 3.80 10.42
N VAL A 380 9.40 3.97 11.69
CA VAL A 380 8.36 4.14 12.72
C VAL A 380 8.15 5.62 12.97
N GLU A 381 6.92 6.10 12.79
CA GLU A 381 6.57 7.51 12.85
C GLU A 381 5.81 7.85 14.14
N ALA A 382 6.14 9.00 14.72
CA ALA A 382 5.43 9.55 15.86
C ALA A 382 4.05 10.10 15.46
N PRO A 383 3.04 10.12 16.36
CA PRO A 383 1.67 10.43 16.02
C PRO A 383 1.42 11.94 15.83
N PHE A 384 2.09 12.53 14.85
CA PHE A 384 1.92 13.91 14.41
C PHE A 384 1.64 13.95 12.90
N CYS A 385 0.47 14.46 12.52
CA CYS A 385 0.07 14.60 11.13
C CYS A 385 -0.70 15.91 10.96
N TRP A 386 -0.26 16.76 10.02
CA TRP A 386 -0.91 18.05 9.71
C TRP A 386 -1.23 18.90 10.95
N ALA A 387 -0.36 18.86 11.94
CA ALA A 387 -0.55 19.56 13.21
C ALA A 387 -0.28 21.07 13.11
N HIS A 388 -0.81 21.71 12.05
CA HIS A 388 -0.55 23.13 11.79
C HIS A 388 -1.33 24.07 12.69
N GLU A 389 -2.49 23.65 13.18
CA GLU A 389 -3.43 24.47 13.96
C GLU A 389 -3.53 24.03 15.43
N ALA A 390 -3.00 22.86 15.76
CA ALA A 390 -3.09 22.31 17.11
C ALA A 390 -2.24 23.13 18.09
N LYS A 391 -2.89 23.68 19.10
CA LYS A 391 -2.19 24.35 20.22
C LYS A 391 -2.14 23.39 21.38
N VAL A 392 -0.94 22.94 21.72
CA VAL A 392 -0.70 22.09 22.90
C VAL A 392 -0.51 22.98 24.12
N PRO A 393 -1.39 22.91 25.12
CA PRO A 393 -1.20 23.66 26.37
C PRO A 393 0.12 23.26 27.08
N ASP A 394 0.81 24.21 27.71
CA ASP A 394 2.08 23.96 28.41
C ASP A 394 1.99 22.81 29.43
N ALA A 395 0.86 22.70 30.11
CA ALA A 395 0.62 21.63 31.10
C ALA A 395 0.56 20.22 30.46
N LEU A 396 0.30 20.12 29.14
CA LEU A 396 0.23 18.84 28.41
C LEU A 396 1.44 18.63 27.47
N ARG A 397 2.40 19.56 27.48
CA ARG A 397 3.58 19.52 26.62
C ARG A 397 4.36 18.22 26.81
N GLN A 398 4.59 17.81 28.07
CA GLN A 398 5.30 16.57 28.37
C GLN A 398 4.57 15.35 27.78
N ASP A 399 3.27 15.22 28.01
CA ASP A 399 2.50 14.04 27.58
C ASP A 399 2.31 13.97 26.06
N ILE A 400 2.01 15.09 25.41
CA ILE A 400 1.68 15.12 23.98
C ILE A 400 2.92 15.20 23.11
N LEU A 401 3.88 16.03 23.47
CA LEU A 401 5.02 16.27 22.60
C LEU A 401 6.21 15.34 22.95
N VAL A 402 6.61 15.25 24.21
CA VAL A 402 7.80 14.50 24.60
C VAL A 402 7.52 13.01 24.71
N ASN A 403 6.53 12.64 25.53
CA ASN A 403 6.27 11.25 25.87
C ASN A 403 5.85 10.40 24.66
N GLN A 404 5.15 10.98 23.64
CA GLN A 404 4.78 10.23 22.45
C GLN A 404 6.02 9.75 21.67
N HIS A 405 7.04 10.60 21.50
CA HIS A 405 8.29 10.23 20.85
C HIS A 405 9.11 9.24 21.68
N LEU A 406 9.24 9.50 22.98
CA LEU A 406 10.04 8.65 23.87
C LEU A 406 9.42 7.27 24.05
N ALA A 407 8.09 7.18 24.14
CA ALA A 407 7.37 5.91 24.20
C ALA A 407 7.57 5.12 22.89
N MET A 408 7.33 5.77 21.74
CA MET A 408 7.55 5.14 20.42
C MET A 408 8.92 4.46 20.33
N VAL A 409 9.98 5.18 20.67
CA VAL A 409 11.36 4.65 20.59
C VAL A 409 11.60 3.58 21.64
N ASN A 410 11.27 3.85 22.90
CA ASN A 410 11.59 2.93 23.99
C ASN A 410 10.86 1.59 23.87
N LEU A 411 9.64 1.57 23.32
CA LEU A 411 8.88 0.34 23.11
C LEU A 411 9.46 -0.50 21.96
N ASN A 412 9.98 0.15 20.92
CA ASN A 412 10.28 -0.50 19.63
C ASN A 412 11.76 -0.64 19.30
N ARG A 413 12.69 -0.09 20.09
CA ARG A 413 14.14 -0.07 19.77
C ARG A 413 14.84 -1.42 19.82
N SER A 414 14.20 -2.48 20.33
CA SER A 414 14.73 -3.84 20.26
C SER A 414 14.46 -4.57 18.94
N HIS A 415 13.57 -4.04 18.07
CA HIS A 415 13.23 -4.66 16.80
C HIS A 415 14.33 -4.45 15.75
N PRO A 416 14.93 -5.50 15.17
CA PRO A 416 15.94 -5.34 14.14
C PRO A 416 15.38 -4.76 12.83
N SER A 417 14.10 -4.90 12.56
CA SER A 417 13.41 -4.34 11.37
C SER A 417 13.37 -2.81 11.38
N VAL A 418 13.32 -2.17 12.55
CA VAL A 418 13.26 -0.70 12.64
C VAL A 418 14.55 -0.09 12.12
N LEU A 419 14.43 0.64 11.02
CA LEU A 419 15.54 1.29 10.31
C LEU A 419 15.79 2.72 10.79
N MET A 420 14.71 3.49 10.98
CA MET A 420 14.80 4.91 11.37
C MET A 420 13.54 5.37 12.12
N TRP A 421 13.67 6.50 12.81
CA TRP A 421 12.61 7.14 13.59
C TRP A 421 12.13 8.41 12.90
N SER A 422 10.84 8.47 12.56
CA SER A 422 10.22 9.68 12.03
C SER A 422 9.60 10.52 13.14
N MET A 423 9.96 11.81 13.17
CA MET A 423 9.46 12.75 14.17
C MET A 423 8.02 13.20 13.92
N GLY A 424 7.48 12.94 12.72
CA GLY A 424 6.10 13.26 12.37
C GLY A 424 5.94 13.64 10.92
N ASN A 425 4.70 13.79 10.48
CA ASN A 425 4.30 14.07 9.12
C ASN A 425 3.81 15.51 8.94
N GLU A 426 4.38 16.24 7.97
CA GLU A 426 3.88 17.53 7.45
C GLU A 426 3.38 18.53 8.52
N SER A 427 4.14 18.68 9.61
CA SER A 427 3.76 19.45 10.79
C SER A 427 4.78 20.56 11.09
N ASN A 428 5.08 21.43 10.13
CA ASN A 428 6.12 22.46 10.18
C ASN A 428 6.04 23.39 11.40
N LEU A 429 4.87 23.63 11.94
CA LEU A 429 4.69 24.47 13.12
C LEU A 429 5.44 23.96 14.35
N TYR A 430 5.74 22.67 14.39
CA TYR A 430 6.43 21.98 15.45
C TYR A 430 7.91 21.68 15.15
N ALA A 431 8.49 22.24 14.09
CA ALA A 431 9.86 21.93 13.67
C ALA A 431 10.89 22.16 14.79
N GLU A 432 10.82 23.28 15.52
CA GLU A 432 11.70 23.56 16.67
C GLU A 432 11.53 22.53 17.78
N TYR A 433 10.31 22.10 18.00
CA TYR A 433 9.98 21.11 18.99
C TYR A 433 10.47 19.71 18.57
N PHE A 434 10.34 19.36 17.28
CA PHE A 434 10.86 18.11 16.75
C PHE A 434 12.39 18.01 16.85
N LYS A 435 13.12 19.12 16.79
CA LYS A 435 14.57 19.13 17.09
C LYS A 435 14.86 18.69 18.52
N GLU A 436 14.12 19.23 19.49
CA GLU A 436 14.26 18.82 20.90
C GLU A 436 13.93 17.34 21.07
N ALA A 437 12.78 16.89 20.56
CA ALA A 437 12.37 15.49 20.59
C ALA A 437 13.40 14.59 19.91
N ALA A 438 13.91 14.97 18.74
CA ALA A 438 14.95 14.23 18.02
C ALA A 438 16.25 14.13 18.82
N GLY A 439 16.63 15.18 19.56
CA GLY A 439 17.76 15.14 20.50
C GLY A 439 17.56 14.12 21.62
N LEU A 440 16.36 14.07 22.20
CA LEU A 440 16.01 13.10 23.25
C LEU A 440 15.93 11.67 22.68
N VAL A 441 15.36 11.49 21.50
CA VAL A 441 15.33 10.19 20.78
C VAL A 441 16.75 9.66 20.57
N LYS A 442 17.70 10.51 20.16
CA LYS A 442 19.10 10.11 19.97
C LYS A 442 19.80 9.67 21.25
N GLN A 443 19.41 10.25 22.40
CA GLN A 443 19.94 9.83 23.71
C GLN A 443 19.45 8.42 24.08
N ILE A 444 18.20 8.07 23.74
CA ILE A 444 17.62 6.75 24.03
C ILE A 444 18.11 5.71 23.04
N ASP A 445 18.16 6.05 21.76
CA ASP A 445 18.62 5.17 20.69
C ASP A 445 19.58 5.87 19.72
N PRO A 446 20.88 5.82 20.00
CA PRO A 446 21.90 6.35 19.11
C PRO A 446 22.17 5.46 17.87
N THR A 447 21.56 4.27 17.76
CA THR A 447 21.87 3.24 16.77
C THR A 447 21.11 3.41 15.46
N ARG A 448 20.10 4.29 15.43
CA ARG A 448 19.26 4.53 14.24
C ARG A 448 19.22 6.01 13.87
N PRO A 449 19.18 6.31 12.55
CA PRO A 449 18.97 7.68 12.09
C PRO A 449 17.53 8.15 12.36
N ARG A 450 17.36 9.46 12.30
CA ARG A 450 16.10 10.16 12.50
C ARG A 450 15.74 10.93 11.25
N ILE A 451 14.44 11.10 11.03
CA ILE A 451 13.87 11.80 9.88
C ILE A 451 12.67 12.64 10.33
N PHE A 452 12.34 13.67 9.59
CA PHE A 452 11.09 14.39 9.66
C PHE A 452 10.42 14.39 8.29
N SER A 453 9.27 13.75 8.16
CA SER A 453 8.55 13.53 6.91
C SER A 453 7.87 14.81 6.42
N GLN A 454 8.38 15.40 5.32
CA GLN A 454 8.02 16.73 4.85
C GLN A 454 8.23 16.96 3.34
N TRP A 455 7.90 18.14 2.87
CA TRP A 455 7.98 18.59 1.49
C TRP A 455 9.39 19.03 1.03
N GLY A 456 10.42 18.63 1.71
CA GLY A 456 11.80 18.86 1.32
C GLY A 456 12.78 19.05 2.48
N PRO A 457 14.08 19.01 2.17
CA PRO A 457 15.14 18.99 3.18
C PRO A 457 15.20 20.19 4.11
N ASP A 458 14.65 21.33 3.70
CA ASP A 458 14.71 22.57 4.49
C ASP A 458 13.85 22.50 5.77
N ALA A 459 12.88 21.58 5.80
CA ALA A 459 11.94 21.45 6.90
C ALA A 459 12.61 20.98 8.21
N ASP A 460 13.67 20.17 8.14
CA ASP A 460 14.41 19.66 9.28
C ASP A 460 15.59 20.57 9.69
N GLN A 461 15.80 21.64 8.99
CA GLN A 461 16.86 22.64 9.21
C GLN A 461 18.28 22.04 9.30
N GLY A 462 18.50 20.85 8.71
CA GLY A 462 19.80 20.18 8.70
C GLY A 462 20.14 19.39 9.98
N GLU A 463 19.21 19.24 10.91
CA GLU A 463 19.47 18.63 12.23
C GLU A 463 19.38 17.10 12.23
N LEU A 464 18.73 16.48 11.22
CA LEU A 464 18.49 15.03 11.17
C LEU A 464 19.44 14.35 10.19
N GLU A 465 19.74 13.08 10.46
CA GLU A 465 20.73 12.32 9.68
C GLU A 465 20.21 11.96 8.28
N VAL A 466 18.89 11.69 8.15
CA VAL A 466 18.19 11.43 6.89
C VAL A 466 17.19 12.55 6.67
N THR A 467 17.01 12.96 5.44
CA THR A 467 16.00 13.95 5.05
C THR A 467 15.09 13.41 3.97
N ASN A 468 14.04 14.15 3.64
CA ASN A 468 13.04 13.68 2.69
C ASN A 468 12.56 14.73 1.71
N HIS A 469 11.72 14.28 0.77
CA HIS A 469 10.89 15.11 -0.06
C HIS A 469 9.63 14.35 -0.50
N HIS A 470 8.44 14.80 -0.04
CA HIS A 470 7.17 14.27 -0.52
C HIS A 470 6.90 14.70 -1.95
N TYR A 471 6.46 13.76 -2.80
CA TYR A 471 6.06 14.00 -4.19
C TYR A 471 7.06 14.85 -5.02
N PRO A 472 8.34 14.45 -5.10
CA PRO A 472 9.40 15.29 -5.67
C PRO A 472 9.29 15.50 -7.19
N GLY A 473 8.38 14.83 -7.87
CA GLY A 473 8.29 14.80 -9.32
C GLY A 473 9.41 13.96 -9.97
N PRO A 474 9.41 13.82 -11.30
CA PRO A 474 10.38 12.98 -12.02
C PRO A 474 11.81 13.51 -11.96
N GLU A 475 12.02 14.79 -11.71
CA GLU A 475 13.34 15.40 -11.56
C GLU A 475 13.95 15.18 -10.17
N GLY A 476 13.15 14.71 -9.20
CA GLY A 476 13.60 14.47 -7.83
C GLY A 476 14.86 13.62 -7.73
N PRO A 477 14.95 12.47 -8.39
CA PRO A 477 16.15 11.63 -8.34
C PRO A 477 17.42 12.33 -8.80
N ASP A 478 17.36 13.13 -9.86
CA ASP A 478 18.50 13.88 -10.35
C ASP A 478 18.85 15.07 -9.46
N LYS A 479 17.83 15.77 -8.95
CA LYS A 479 18.00 16.90 -8.03
C LYS A 479 18.78 16.49 -6.77
N TYR A 480 18.51 15.32 -6.23
CA TYR A 480 19.08 14.85 -4.98
C TYR A 480 20.24 13.85 -5.13
N ARG A 481 20.66 13.54 -6.36
CA ARG A 481 21.76 12.58 -6.65
C ARG A 481 23.00 12.81 -5.80
N ASN A 482 23.40 14.07 -5.65
CA ASN A 482 24.63 14.49 -4.95
C ASN A 482 24.32 15.34 -3.71
N TYR A 483 23.12 15.22 -3.14
CA TYR A 483 22.81 15.94 -1.92
C TYR A 483 23.71 15.48 -0.77
N SER A 484 23.97 16.35 0.22
CA SER A 484 24.96 16.09 1.28
C SER A 484 24.53 15.03 2.30
N ARG A 485 23.24 14.74 2.38
CA ARG A 485 22.62 13.72 3.25
C ARG A 485 21.76 12.77 2.44
N PRO A 486 21.46 11.54 2.94
CA PRO A 486 20.51 10.65 2.27
C PRO A 486 19.13 11.29 2.19
N VAL A 487 18.50 11.20 1.02
CA VAL A 487 17.11 11.71 0.79
C VAL A 487 16.20 10.53 0.51
N VAL A 488 15.09 10.41 1.23
CA VAL A 488 14.03 9.44 0.98
C VAL A 488 12.78 10.15 0.48
N PHE A 489 12.09 9.53 -0.49
CA PHE A 489 10.78 10.01 -0.95
C PHE A 489 9.70 9.18 -0.25
N ASP A 490 9.54 9.42 1.04
CA ASP A 490 8.68 8.62 1.93
C ASP A 490 7.18 8.85 1.73
N GLU A 491 6.82 9.72 0.76
CA GLU A 491 5.53 9.74 0.07
C GLU A 491 5.75 10.09 -1.42
N PHE A 492 5.40 9.16 -2.31
CA PHE A 492 5.46 9.42 -3.74
C PHE A 492 4.49 8.54 -4.53
N CYS A 493 4.28 8.87 -5.81
CA CYS A 493 3.51 8.07 -6.77
C CYS A 493 2.07 7.77 -6.34
N HIS A 494 1.37 8.79 -5.82
CA HIS A 494 -0.02 8.70 -5.39
C HIS A 494 -0.95 8.60 -6.61
N LEU A 495 -1.53 7.42 -6.86
CA LEU A 495 -2.36 7.17 -8.04
C LEU A 495 -3.70 7.89 -8.00
N ASN A 496 -4.42 7.73 -6.91
CA ASN A 496 -5.82 8.13 -6.81
C ASN A 496 -5.98 9.17 -5.71
N ALA A 497 -5.44 10.36 -5.95
CA ALA A 497 -5.65 11.46 -5.03
C ALA A 497 -7.16 11.73 -4.90
N TYR A 498 -7.71 11.38 -3.75
CA TYR A 498 -9.10 11.67 -3.40
C TYR A 498 -10.16 11.09 -4.35
N ASN A 499 -9.99 9.84 -4.79
CA ASN A 499 -11.00 9.09 -5.56
C ASN A 499 -11.47 9.80 -6.84
N ARG A 500 -10.57 10.07 -7.72
CA ARG A 500 -10.87 10.71 -9.01
C ARG A 500 -11.92 9.92 -9.82
N LEU A 501 -12.92 10.62 -10.34
CA LEU A 501 -14.02 10.02 -11.12
C LEU A 501 -13.52 9.28 -12.37
N GLU A 502 -12.44 9.74 -13.00
CA GLU A 502 -11.84 9.10 -14.17
C GLU A 502 -11.44 7.64 -13.88
N LEU A 503 -10.82 7.39 -12.71
CA LEU A 503 -10.39 6.06 -12.30
C LEU A 503 -11.58 5.14 -11.95
N ALA A 504 -12.69 5.72 -11.48
CA ALA A 504 -13.93 4.99 -11.26
C ALA A 504 -14.63 4.64 -12.57
N ALA A 505 -14.65 5.57 -13.53
CA ALA A 505 -15.27 5.38 -14.84
C ALA A 505 -14.45 4.41 -15.72
N ASP A 506 -13.13 4.51 -15.69
CA ASP A 506 -12.20 3.70 -16.48
C ASP A 506 -11.11 3.08 -15.61
N PRO A 507 -11.33 1.89 -15.08
CA PRO A 507 -10.33 1.19 -14.29
C PRO A 507 -9.02 0.89 -15.05
N GLY A 508 -9.01 0.94 -16.39
CA GLY A 508 -7.84 0.70 -17.23
C GLY A 508 -6.69 1.67 -16.97
N LEU A 509 -6.98 2.89 -16.50
CA LEU A 509 -5.97 3.87 -16.10
C LEU A 509 -5.03 3.38 -15.01
N ARG A 510 -5.47 2.47 -14.15
CA ARG A 510 -4.69 1.89 -13.07
C ARG A 510 -3.52 1.03 -13.57
N ASN A 511 -3.62 0.46 -14.76
CA ASN A 511 -2.53 -0.35 -15.34
C ASN A 511 -1.28 0.50 -15.65
N MET A 512 -1.48 1.73 -16.09
CA MET A 512 -0.39 2.63 -16.45
C MET A 512 0.43 3.10 -15.24
N TRP A 513 -0.16 3.13 -14.06
CA TRP A 513 0.53 3.52 -12.83
C TRP A 513 1.83 2.74 -12.61
N GLY A 514 1.81 1.42 -12.88
CA GLY A 514 3.00 0.58 -12.74
C GLY A 514 4.16 0.98 -13.64
N VAL A 515 3.87 1.45 -14.86
CA VAL A 515 4.88 1.95 -15.80
C VAL A 515 5.52 3.24 -15.27
N LEU A 516 4.70 4.13 -14.72
CA LEU A 516 5.17 5.39 -14.12
C LEU A 516 6.03 5.13 -12.89
N LEU A 517 5.61 4.19 -12.04
CA LEU A 517 6.39 3.75 -10.88
C LEU A 517 7.72 3.15 -11.30
N ASP A 518 7.76 2.28 -12.33
CA ASP A 518 9.00 1.66 -12.81
C ASP A 518 10.01 2.72 -13.30
N ARG A 519 9.55 3.72 -14.06
CA ARG A 519 10.40 4.85 -14.48
C ARG A 519 10.97 5.62 -13.29
N MET A 520 10.13 5.95 -12.33
CA MET A 520 10.55 6.70 -11.14
C MET A 520 11.50 5.88 -10.27
N TRP A 521 11.18 4.61 -10.01
CA TRP A 521 12.02 3.72 -9.24
C TRP A 521 13.38 3.49 -9.91
N ASN A 522 13.40 3.30 -11.23
CA ASN A 522 14.66 3.15 -11.96
C ASN A 522 15.57 4.37 -11.82
N ALA A 523 15.01 5.59 -11.88
CA ALA A 523 15.76 6.82 -11.65
C ALA A 523 16.27 6.92 -10.21
N MET A 524 15.47 6.55 -9.20
CA MET A 524 15.88 6.53 -7.79
C MET A 524 16.98 5.50 -7.52
N TYR A 525 16.89 4.31 -8.10
CA TYR A 525 17.87 3.24 -7.93
C TYR A 525 19.27 3.68 -8.37
N HIS A 526 19.36 4.37 -9.52
CA HIS A 526 20.63 4.85 -10.07
C HIS A 526 21.08 6.22 -9.51
N SER A 527 20.34 6.81 -8.58
CA SER A 527 20.68 8.08 -7.94
C SER A 527 21.30 7.83 -6.56
N GLN A 528 22.60 8.05 -6.40
CA GLN A 528 23.35 7.68 -5.20
C GLN A 528 22.75 8.29 -3.93
N GLY A 529 22.48 9.60 -3.91
CA GLY A 529 21.96 10.32 -2.73
C GLY A 529 20.48 10.07 -2.42
N VAL A 530 19.74 9.38 -3.32
CA VAL A 530 18.34 9.00 -3.09
C VAL A 530 18.29 7.60 -2.50
N LEU A 531 17.82 7.50 -1.28
CA LEU A 531 17.68 6.24 -0.55
C LEU A 531 16.59 5.33 -1.14
N GLY A 532 15.60 5.91 -1.79
CA GLY A 532 14.39 5.25 -2.31
C GLY A 532 13.16 5.96 -1.83
N GLY A 533 12.05 5.24 -1.65
CA GLY A 533 10.83 5.86 -1.17
C GLY A 533 9.73 4.88 -0.81
N ALA A 534 8.61 5.43 -0.28
CA ALA A 534 7.39 4.70 0.03
C ALA A 534 6.23 5.26 -0.81
N ILE A 535 5.57 4.38 -1.57
CA ILE A 535 4.37 4.78 -2.33
C ILE A 535 3.24 5.19 -1.39
N TRP A 536 2.51 6.25 -1.74
CA TRP A 536 1.32 6.66 -1.01
C TRP A 536 0.06 6.11 -1.68
N ALA A 537 -0.70 5.27 -1.01
CA ALA A 537 -0.35 4.50 0.18
C ALA A 537 -0.42 3.01 -0.17
N GLY A 538 -0.08 2.13 0.77
CA GLY A 538 -0.02 0.69 0.51
C GLY A 538 -1.38 -0.01 0.46
N ILE A 539 -2.36 0.47 1.25
CA ILE A 539 -3.69 -0.13 1.38
C ILE A 539 -4.76 0.95 1.24
N ASP A 540 -5.88 0.62 0.61
CA ASP A 540 -7.03 1.52 0.47
C ASP A 540 -7.58 1.93 1.84
N ASP A 541 -7.80 3.22 2.03
CA ASP A 541 -8.39 3.80 3.22
C ASP A 541 -9.92 3.97 3.02
N THR A 542 -10.65 2.88 3.23
CA THR A 542 -12.11 2.85 3.07
C THR A 542 -12.76 2.04 4.19
N PHE A 543 -13.73 2.64 4.87
CA PHE A 543 -14.47 2.06 5.98
C PHE A 543 -15.97 2.05 5.69
N PHE A 544 -16.64 0.99 6.09
CA PHE A 544 -18.08 0.85 5.98
C PHE A 544 -18.73 0.97 7.35
N LEU A 545 -19.21 2.17 7.66
CA LEU A 545 -19.93 2.44 8.90
C LEU A 545 -21.30 1.75 8.89
N PRO A 546 -21.90 1.49 10.05
CA PRO A 546 -23.28 1.03 10.14
C PRO A 546 -24.27 1.94 9.36
N GLY A 547 -25.29 1.35 8.76
CA GLY A 547 -26.22 2.08 7.87
C GLY A 547 -25.70 2.26 6.44
N GLU A 548 -24.73 1.43 6.02
CA GLU A 548 -24.17 1.38 4.65
C GLU A 548 -23.43 2.65 4.21
N ARG A 549 -23.07 3.51 5.14
CA ARG A 549 -22.27 4.70 4.85
C ARG A 549 -20.79 4.34 4.71
N ALA A 550 -20.24 4.48 3.51
CA ALA A 550 -18.81 4.37 3.27
C ALA A 550 -18.13 5.71 3.56
N VAL A 551 -16.98 5.66 4.24
CA VAL A 551 -16.13 6.81 4.52
C VAL A 551 -14.66 6.41 4.33
N GLY A 552 -13.75 7.38 4.36
CA GLY A 552 -12.32 7.19 4.23
C GLY A 552 -11.70 8.17 3.25
N TYR A 553 -10.40 8.12 3.12
CA TYR A 553 -9.67 9.07 2.30
C TYR A 553 -9.58 8.63 0.84
N GLY A 554 -9.49 7.31 0.56
CA GLY A 554 -9.52 6.88 -0.83
C GLY A 554 -9.15 5.43 -1.13
N THR A 555 -9.36 5.09 -2.42
CA THR A 555 -9.00 3.79 -3.03
C THR A 555 -7.65 3.89 -3.75
N TRP A 556 -6.63 4.25 -3.06
CA TRP A 556 -5.30 4.65 -3.56
C TRP A 556 -4.21 3.58 -3.49
N GLY A 557 -4.42 2.52 -2.71
CA GLY A 557 -3.40 1.49 -2.50
C GLY A 557 -3.27 0.49 -3.65
N PRO A 558 -2.13 -0.18 -3.78
CA PRO A 558 -2.01 -1.38 -4.60
C PRO A 558 -2.80 -2.57 -4.05
N ILE A 559 -3.16 -2.52 -2.77
CA ILE A 559 -3.97 -3.52 -2.06
C ILE A 559 -5.23 -2.84 -1.56
N ASP A 560 -6.39 -3.47 -1.72
CA ASP A 560 -7.61 -2.94 -1.13
C ASP A 560 -7.76 -3.29 0.35
N GLY A 561 -8.73 -2.69 1.03
CA GLY A 561 -8.98 -2.93 2.45
C GLY A 561 -9.29 -4.40 2.79
N TRP A 562 -9.74 -5.20 1.83
CA TRP A 562 -10.00 -6.64 1.95
C TRP A 562 -8.75 -7.50 1.70
N ARG A 563 -7.58 -6.87 1.45
CA ARG A 563 -6.30 -7.51 1.10
C ARG A 563 -6.31 -8.23 -0.24
N ARG A 564 -7.11 -7.74 -1.19
CA ARG A 564 -7.06 -8.20 -2.58
C ARG A 564 -6.07 -7.35 -3.37
N PRO A 565 -5.13 -7.97 -4.12
CA PRO A 565 -4.28 -7.24 -5.05
C PRO A 565 -5.10 -6.52 -6.13
N LYS A 566 -4.80 -5.23 -6.37
CA LYS A 566 -5.33 -4.44 -7.48
C LYS A 566 -4.33 -4.41 -8.64
N PRO A 567 -4.65 -3.81 -9.79
CA PRO A 567 -3.70 -3.70 -10.90
C PRO A 567 -2.35 -3.09 -10.49
N GLU A 568 -2.39 -2.12 -9.59
CA GLU A 568 -1.21 -1.44 -9.03
C GLU A 568 -0.27 -2.38 -8.27
N TYR A 569 -0.80 -3.41 -7.61
CA TYR A 569 0.01 -4.39 -6.90
C TYR A 569 0.98 -5.12 -7.83
N TRP A 570 0.47 -5.54 -8.98
CA TRP A 570 1.28 -6.23 -9.99
C TRP A 570 2.22 -5.26 -10.70
N GLY A 571 1.79 -4.00 -10.88
CA GLY A 571 2.64 -2.92 -11.34
C GLY A 571 3.80 -2.64 -10.37
N MET A 572 3.52 -2.56 -9.08
CA MET A 572 4.50 -2.41 -8.01
C MET A 572 5.47 -3.60 -7.96
N LYS A 573 4.94 -4.83 -7.98
CA LYS A 573 5.75 -6.05 -7.98
C LYS A 573 6.75 -6.06 -9.14
N LYS A 574 6.31 -5.67 -10.34
CA LYS A 574 7.15 -5.62 -11.55
C LYS A 574 8.18 -4.49 -11.49
N ALA A 575 7.78 -3.29 -11.08
CA ALA A 575 8.66 -2.14 -10.94
C ALA A 575 9.77 -2.42 -9.90
N PHE A 576 9.39 -2.95 -8.75
CA PHE A 576 10.27 -3.25 -7.62
C PHE A 576 11.02 -4.59 -7.73
N SER A 577 10.88 -5.31 -8.85
CA SER A 577 11.61 -6.56 -9.07
C SER A 577 13.12 -6.36 -8.85
N PRO A 578 13.75 -7.13 -7.96
CA PRO A 578 15.18 -7.03 -7.72
C PRO A 578 16.04 -7.74 -8.79
N VAL A 579 15.42 -8.38 -9.78
CA VAL A 579 16.11 -9.06 -10.87
C VAL A 579 15.56 -8.57 -12.20
N LYS A 580 16.36 -7.85 -12.98
CA LYS A 580 15.98 -7.35 -14.31
C LYS A 580 16.67 -8.17 -15.38
N ILE A 581 15.89 -8.86 -16.23
CA ILE A 581 16.39 -9.72 -17.32
C ILE A 581 16.09 -9.07 -18.66
N ARG A 582 17.07 -9.10 -19.58
CA ARG A 582 16.91 -8.66 -20.96
C ARG A 582 17.46 -9.71 -21.92
N LEU A 583 16.73 -10.01 -22.97
CA LEU A 583 17.22 -10.83 -24.08
C LEU A 583 18.14 -9.99 -24.98
N LYS A 584 19.35 -10.47 -25.25
CA LYS A 584 20.33 -9.83 -26.15
C LYS A 584 20.24 -10.40 -27.56
N GLY A 585 19.38 -9.81 -28.39
CA GLY A 585 19.19 -10.27 -29.77
C GLY A 585 18.30 -11.49 -29.90
N ASN A 586 18.21 -12.02 -31.10
CA ASN A 586 17.46 -13.23 -31.41
C ASN A 586 18.28 -14.50 -31.13
N GLN A 587 17.62 -15.64 -31.13
CA GLN A 587 18.25 -16.95 -31.13
C GLN A 587 19.20 -17.11 -32.31
N ASP A 588 20.39 -17.66 -32.08
CA ASP A 588 21.33 -18.00 -33.14
C ASP A 588 20.97 -19.32 -33.85
N ALA A 589 21.72 -19.68 -34.91
CA ALA A 589 21.47 -20.87 -35.72
C ALA A 589 21.52 -22.20 -34.93
N ASP A 590 22.30 -22.21 -33.83
CA ASP A 590 22.48 -23.38 -32.97
C ASP A 590 21.46 -23.41 -31.82
N GLY A 591 20.58 -22.40 -31.70
CA GLY A 591 19.55 -22.31 -30.64
C GLY A 591 20.07 -21.72 -29.37
N LYS A 592 21.16 -20.98 -29.39
CA LYS A 592 21.71 -20.28 -28.22
C LYS A 592 21.03 -18.92 -28.03
N LEU A 593 20.58 -18.66 -26.83
CA LEU A 593 20.07 -17.37 -26.36
C LEU A 593 21.04 -16.74 -25.37
N CYS A 594 21.27 -15.46 -25.51
CA CYS A 594 22.10 -14.68 -24.58
C CYS A 594 21.23 -13.68 -23.80
N PHE A 595 21.38 -13.64 -22.49
CA PHE A 595 20.65 -12.76 -21.60
C PHE A 595 21.61 -11.88 -20.80
N GLU A 596 21.22 -10.63 -20.61
CA GLU A 596 21.78 -9.73 -19.63
C GLU A 596 20.89 -9.78 -18.38
N VAL A 597 21.50 -9.79 -17.19
CA VAL A 597 20.78 -9.75 -15.92
C VAL A 597 21.39 -8.74 -14.98
N GLU A 598 20.58 -7.83 -14.45
CA GLU A 598 20.95 -6.87 -13.41
C GLU A 598 20.42 -7.36 -12.06
N ASN A 599 21.34 -7.49 -11.08
CA ASN A 599 21.00 -7.87 -9.72
C ASN A 599 20.80 -6.62 -8.85
N ARG A 600 19.55 -6.30 -8.53
CA ARG A 600 19.17 -5.20 -7.63
C ARG A 600 18.84 -5.65 -6.20
N HIS A 601 19.21 -6.88 -5.84
CA HIS A 601 19.24 -7.29 -4.44
C HIS A 601 20.26 -6.45 -3.66
N LEU A 602 20.04 -6.30 -2.35
CA LEU A 602 20.94 -5.53 -1.48
C LEU A 602 22.03 -6.41 -0.83
N PHE A 603 21.67 -7.68 -0.58
CA PHE A 603 22.51 -8.61 0.18
C PHE A 603 22.75 -9.93 -0.55
N SER A 604 21.83 -10.34 -1.44
CA SER A 604 21.84 -11.67 -2.06
C SER A 604 22.55 -11.69 -3.41
N ASN A 605 23.40 -12.69 -3.62
CA ASN A 605 23.93 -13.02 -4.95
C ASN A 605 22.86 -13.80 -5.75
N LEU A 606 22.81 -13.64 -7.09
CA LEU A 606 21.81 -14.35 -7.91
C LEU A 606 21.98 -15.87 -7.88
N LYS A 607 23.14 -16.41 -7.49
CA LYS A 607 23.30 -17.86 -7.25
C LYS A 607 22.42 -18.41 -6.13
N GLU A 608 21.88 -17.55 -5.28
CA GLU A 608 20.92 -17.89 -4.23
C GLU A 608 19.46 -17.90 -4.74
N THR A 609 19.22 -17.47 -5.98
CA THR A 609 17.93 -17.45 -6.67
C THR A 609 17.80 -18.60 -7.67
N ARG A 610 16.59 -18.81 -8.19
CA ARG A 610 16.37 -19.74 -9.31
C ARG A 610 15.69 -19.00 -10.46
N LEU A 611 16.34 -18.93 -11.60
CA LEU A 611 15.80 -18.44 -12.85
C LEU A 611 15.33 -19.68 -13.64
N GLU A 612 14.04 -19.95 -13.61
CA GLU A 612 13.41 -21.11 -14.23
C GLU A 612 12.87 -20.72 -15.61
N TRP A 613 13.34 -21.37 -16.68
CA TRP A 613 12.89 -21.13 -18.03
C TRP A 613 12.03 -22.29 -18.57
N THR A 614 11.12 -21.96 -19.47
CA THR A 614 10.26 -22.92 -20.16
C THR A 614 10.11 -22.54 -21.63
N VAL A 615 10.25 -23.53 -22.52
CA VAL A 615 9.97 -23.43 -23.97
C VAL A 615 9.21 -24.70 -24.37
N GLY A 616 7.93 -24.56 -24.71
CA GLY A 616 7.08 -25.72 -24.99
C GLY A 616 7.01 -26.68 -23.81
N ASN A 617 7.47 -27.91 -23.98
CA ASN A 617 7.55 -28.95 -22.94
C ASN A 617 8.95 -29.06 -22.30
N GLN A 618 9.90 -28.25 -22.72
CA GLN A 618 11.27 -28.24 -22.19
C GLN A 618 11.39 -27.14 -21.12
N HIS A 619 12.19 -27.40 -20.09
CA HIS A 619 12.43 -26.46 -19.00
C HIS A 619 13.84 -26.62 -18.45
N GLY A 620 14.32 -25.60 -17.77
CA GLY A 620 15.60 -25.62 -17.09
C GLY A 620 15.73 -24.53 -16.04
N VAL A 621 16.84 -24.56 -15.30
CA VAL A 621 17.14 -23.62 -14.23
C VAL A 621 18.54 -23.03 -14.41
N VAL A 622 18.65 -21.73 -14.20
CA VAL A 622 19.92 -21.00 -14.17
C VAL A 622 20.04 -20.25 -12.84
N ALA A 623 21.22 -20.23 -12.26
CA ALA A 623 21.56 -19.45 -11.09
C ALA A 623 22.91 -18.75 -11.31
N PRO A 624 22.92 -17.60 -12.00
CA PRO A 624 24.15 -16.91 -12.38
C PRO A 624 24.86 -16.32 -11.15
N ASP A 625 26.19 -16.32 -11.16
CA ASP A 625 26.98 -15.70 -10.09
C ASP A 625 27.13 -14.20 -10.37
N VAL A 626 26.14 -13.42 -9.95
CA VAL A 626 26.11 -11.96 -10.07
C VAL A 626 25.90 -11.35 -8.69
N ALA A 627 26.86 -10.59 -8.21
CA ALA A 627 26.83 -9.98 -6.90
C ALA A 627 25.74 -8.88 -6.78
N PRO A 628 25.32 -8.51 -5.56
CA PRO A 628 24.39 -7.40 -5.35
C PRO A 628 24.86 -6.10 -6.03
N GLY A 629 23.97 -5.45 -6.76
CA GLY A 629 24.24 -4.19 -7.47
C GLY A 629 25.00 -4.34 -8.79
N GLU A 630 25.34 -5.55 -9.21
CA GLU A 630 26.09 -5.80 -10.44
C GLU A 630 25.21 -6.29 -11.59
N THR A 631 25.75 -6.16 -12.80
CA THR A 631 25.15 -6.70 -14.04
C THR A 631 26.04 -7.83 -14.56
N GLY A 632 25.43 -8.92 -14.99
CA GLY A 632 26.09 -10.07 -15.58
C GLY A 632 25.39 -10.58 -16.83
N GLU A 633 25.98 -11.59 -17.45
CA GLU A 633 25.41 -12.27 -18.61
C GLU A 633 25.33 -13.78 -18.37
N PHE A 634 24.33 -14.41 -18.97
CA PHE A 634 24.23 -15.86 -19.01
C PHE A 634 23.62 -16.33 -20.33
N THR A 635 23.79 -17.59 -20.64
CA THR A 635 23.28 -18.17 -21.89
C THR A 635 22.43 -19.41 -21.63
N VAL A 636 21.43 -19.61 -22.49
CA VAL A 636 20.62 -20.83 -22.53
C VAL A 636 20.77 -21.46 -23.89
N GLN A 637 21.08 -22.76 -23.91
CA GLN A 637 21.11 -23.56 -25.10
C GLN A 637 19.79 -24.31 -25.26
N LEU A 638 18.99 -23.94 -26.26
CA LEU A 638 17.70 -24.61 -26.51
C LEU A 638 17.91 -25.97 -27.19
N PRO A 639 17.25 -27.04 -26.71
CA PRO A 639 17.15 -28.29 -27.43
C PRO A 639 16.57 -28.09 -28.83
N GLU A 640 17.00 -28.91 -29.80
CA GLU A 640 16.62 -28.79 -31.23
C GLU A 640 15.11 -28.81 -31.44
N GLU A 641 14.41 -29.62 -30.63
CA GLU A 641 12.95 -29.86 -30.74
C GLU A 641 12.12 -28.61 -30.44
N VAL A 642 12.66 -27.65 -29.73
CA VAL A 642 11.93 -26.43 -29.29
C VAL A 642 12.47 -25.14 -29.87
N ARG A 643 13.49 -25.18 -30.70
CA ARG A 643 14.06 -23.98 -31.35
C ARG A 643 13.07 -23.23 -32.22
N SER A 644 12.09 -23.92 -32.81
CA SER A 644 11.05 -23.30 -33.65
C SER A 644 9.89 -22.71 -32.85
N ALA A 645 9.87 -22.82 -31.50
CA ALA A 645 8.78 -22.33 -30.67
C ALA A 645 8.66 -20.79 -30.70
N GLY A 646 9.78 -20.10 -30.96
CA GLY A 646 9.81 -18.64 -31.13
C GLY A 646 9.68 -17.82 -29.84
N THR A 647 9.46 -18.46 -28.69
CA THR A 647 9.28 -17.79 -27.39
C THR A 647 9.97 -18.55 -26.26
N ILE A 648 10.35 -17.84 -25.20
CA ILE A 648 10.82 -18.40 -23.94
C ILE A 648 10.18 -17.67 -22.76
N ASP A 649 9.70 -18.45 -21.82
CA ASP A 649 9.14 -17.95 -20.56
C ASP A 649 10.11 -18.12 -19.40
N TRP A 650 10.15 -17.14 -18.49
CA TRP A 650 10.94 -17.16 -17.28
C TRP A 650 10.10 -16.94 -16.04
N LYS A 651 10.40 -17.70 -15.00
CA LYS A 651 10.00 -17.43 -13.61
C LYS A 651 11.24 -17.18 -12.77
N VAL A 652 11.23 -16.12 -11.98
CA VAL A 652 12.31 -15.78 -11.08
C VAL A 652 11.85 -16.06 -9.65
N ILE A 653 12.45 -17.08 -9.03
CA ILE A 653 12.18 -17.44 -7.65
C ILE A 653 13.26 -16.83 -6.77
N GLY A 654 12.88 -15.95 -5.88
CA GLY A 654 13.79 -15.25 -4.98
C GLY A 654 14.33 -16.13 -3.85
N VAL A 655 15.30 -15.60 -3.10
CA VAL A 655 15.96 -16.29 -1.97
C VAL A 655 15.02 -16.79 -0.88
N ARG A 656 13.82 -16.20 -0.79
CA ARG A 656 12.77 -16.57 0.17
C ARG A 656 11.79 -17.62 -0.38
N GLY A 657 12.01 -18.15 -1.59
CA GLY A 657 11.26 -19.26 -2.17
C GLY A 657 9.94 -18.89 -2.86
N PHE A 658 9.59 -17.61 -3.01
CA PHE A 658 8.42 -17.18 -3.78
C PHE A 658 8.82 -16.51 -5.10
N GLU A 659 7.88 -16.48 -6.05
CA GLU A 659 8.06 -15.84 -7.36
C GLU A 659 8.13 -14.32 -7.19
N ILE A 660 9.28 -13.72 -7.54
CA ILE A 660 9.52 -12.28 -7.49
C ILE A 660 9.26 -11.59 -8.83
N ASP A 661 9.41 -12.32 -9.96
CA ASP A 661 9.16 -11.79 -11.29
C ASP A 661 8.92 -12.90 -12.31
N ALA A 662 8.38 -12.52 -13.48
CA ALA A 662 8.24 -13.38 -14.65
C ALA A 662 8.47 -12.59 -15.95
N TYR A 663 8.99 -13.25 -16.96
CA TYR A 663 9.28 -12.68 -18.28
C TYR A 663 8.83 -13.60 -19.39
N HIS A 664 8.43 -12.99 -20.52
CA HIS A 664 8.15 -13.66 -21.78
C HIS A 664 8.94 -12.96 -22.88
N PHE A 665 9.84 -13.66 -23.57
CA PHE A 665 10.62 -13.09 -24.66
C PHE A 665 10.32 -13.78 -25.99
N GLN A 666 10.20 -12.97 -27.06
CA GLN A 666 10.24 -13.45 -28.42
C GLN A 666 11.70 -13.77 -28.78
N THR A 667 11.96 -15.00 -29.19
CA THR A 667 13.31 -15.49 -29.53
C THR A 667 13.55 -15.53 -31.04
N LEU A 668 12.49 -15.50 -31.81
CA LEU A 668 12.48 -15.40 -33.28
C LEU A 668 11.66 -14.18 -33.71
N PRO A 669 11.94 -13.59 -34.88
CA PRO A 669 11.09 -12.54 -35.43
C PRO A 669 9.62 -13.02 -35.53
N GLU A 670 8.69 -12.19 -35.06
CA GLU A 670 7.27 -12.50 -35.15
C GLU A 670 6.89 -12.69 -36.64
N PRO A 671 6.32 -13.82 -37.06
CA PRO A 671 5.86 -13.96 -38.45
C PRO A 671 4.79 -12.89 -38.69
N LEU A 672 4.98 -12.11 -39.76
CA LEU A 672 3.96 -11.17 -40.22
C LEU A 672 2.69 -11.98 -40.51
N THR A 673 1.76 -12.03 -39.58
CA THR A 673 0.45 -12.63 -39.79
C THR A 673 -0.29 -11.81 -40.83
N GLN A 674 -0.22 -12.22 -42.09
CA GLN A 674 -1.16 -11.71 -43.07
C GLN A 674 -2.55 -12.15 -42.66
N PRO A 675 -3.53 -11.25 -42.62
CA PRO A 675 -4.92 -11.64 -42.38
C PRO A 675 -5.28 -12.72 -43.40
N ALA A 676 -5.87 -13.84 -42.97
CA ALA A 676 -6.33 -14.87 -43.88
C ALA A 676 -7.21 -14.23 -44.93
N LEU A 677 -6.83 -14.40 -46.21
CA LEU A 677 -7.63 -13.96 -47.34
C LEU A 677 -8.97 -14.69 -47.29
N LEU A 678 -10.00 -14.03 -46.83
CA LEU A 678 -11.36 -14.55 -46.85
C LEU A 678 -11.92 -14.50 -48.28
N SER A 679 -12.68 -15.50 -48.66
CA SER A 679 -13.39 -15.48 -49.94
C SER A 679 -14.29 -14.25 -50.00
N ALA A 680 -14.13 -13.45 -51.05
CA ALA A 680 -14.97 -12.29 -51.27
C ALA A 680 -16.42 -12.71 -51.50
N GLY A 681 -17.35 -12.20 -50.74
CA GLY A 681 -18.79 -12.31 -50.95
C GLY A 681 -19.26 -11.28 -52.00
N ARG A 682 -20.55 -11.31 -52.31
CA ARG A 682 -21.17 -10.29 -53.16
C ARG A 682 -21.85 -9.24 -52.33
N ILE A 683 -21.59 -7.95 -52.57
CA ILE A 683 -22.32 -6.83 -51.93
C ILE A 683 -23.62 -6.63 -52.76
N GLN A 684 -24.75 -6.61 -52.07
CA GLN A 684 -26.04 -6.20 -52.60
C GLN A 684 -26.46 -4.88 -51.96
N THR A 685 -26.92 -3.98 -52.78
CA THR A 685 -27.27 -2.62 -52.35
C THR A 685 -28.66 -2.23 -52.82
N GLU A 686 -29.37 -1.50 -52.00
CA GLU A 686 -30.70 -0.99 -52.30
C GLU A 686 -30.78 0.44 -51.75
N GLU A 687 -31.27 1.36 -52.54
CA GLU A 687 -31.52 2.74 -52.10
C GLU A 687 -33.04 2.97 -52.03
N THR A 688 -33.52 3.36 -50.88
CA THR A 688 -34.89 3.76 -50.61
C THR A 688 -34.98 5.26 -50.32
N ASP A 689 -36.18 5.80 -50.22
CA ASP A 689 -36.39 7.19 -49.81
C ASP A 689 -35.87 7.49 -48.40
N GLU A 690 -35.88 6.44 -47.55
CA GLU A 690 -35.52 6.59 -46.13
C GLU A 690 -34.07 6.17 -45.85
N ALA A 691 -33.46 5.28 -46.64
CA ALA A 691 -32.15 4.72 -46.27
C ALA A 691 -31.40 4.14 -47.46
N TYR A 692 -30.09 4.02 -47.29
CA TYR A 692 -29.23 3.09 -48.03
C TYR A 692 -29.18 1.76 -47.28
N VAL A 693 -29.47 0.65 -47.97
CA VAL A 693 -29.44 -0.69 -47.41
C VAL A 693 -28.34 -1.48 -48.14
N ILE A 694 -27.40 -2.03 -47.36
CA ILE A 694 -26.24 -2.77 -47.87
C ILE A 694 -26.27 -4.16 -47.24
N ARG A 695 -26.28 -5.22 -48.06
CA ARG A 695 -26.24 -6.60 -47.60
C ARG A 695 -24.91 -7.23 -47.99
N THR A 696 -24.24 -7.78 -46.97
CA THR A 696 -22.95 -8.44 -47.08
C THR A 696 -22.99 -9.83 -46.46
N ILE A 697 -21.92 -10.61 -46.58
CA ILE A 697 -21.79 -11.88 -45.83
C ILE A 697 -21.78 -11.69 -44.30
N SER A 698 -21.47 -10.49 -43.83
CA SER A 698 -21.40 -10.15 -42.41
C SER A 698 -22.75 -9.72 -41.80
N GLY A 699 -23.74 -9.39 -42.64
CA GLY A 699 -25.06 -8.94 -42.20
C GLY A 699 -25.64 -7.81 -43.06
N ASP A 700 -26.78 -7.31 -42.65
CA ASP A 700 -27.52 -6.23 -43.29
C ASP A 700 -27.19 -4.91 -42.56
N PHE A 701 -26.84 -3.89 -43.31
CA PHE A 701 -26.52 -2.55 -42.84
C PHE A 701 -27.51 -1.55 -43.42
N ARG A 702 -27.93 -0.59 -42.60
CA ARG A 702 -28.85 0.46 -43.00
C ARG A 702 -28.33 1.82 -42.53
N ILE A 703 -28.15 2.74 -43.46
CA ILE A 703 -27.82 4.15 -43.17
C ILE A 703 -29.07 5.00 -43.36
N ASP A 704 -29.59 5.57 -42.30
CA ASP A 704 -30.78 6.44 -42.30
C ASP A 704 -30.49 7.76 -43.02
N LYS A 705 -31.25 8.13 -44.04
CA LYS A 705 -31.05 9.35 -44.83
C LYS A 705 -31.41 10.63 -44.09
N ARG A 706 -32.06 10.58 -42.92
CA ARG A 706 -32.42 11.74 -42.12
C ARG A 706 -31.26 12.16 -41.18
N ASN A 707 -30.57 11.18 -40.62
CA ASN A 707 -29.53 11.46 -39.59
C ASN A 707 -28.15 10.89 -39.96
N GLY A 708 -28.03 10.12 -41.02
CA GLY A 708 -26.78 9.53 -41.52
C GLY A 708 -26.18 8.43 -40.60
N LEU A 709 -26.93 7.94 -39.60
CA LEU A 709 -26.43 6.94 -38.71
C LEU A 709 -26.65 5.54 -39.24
N LEU A 710 -25.68 4.68 -38.95
CA LEU A 710 -25.65 3.27 -39.28
C LEU A 710 -26.36 2.42 -38.25
N THR A 711 -27.23 1.54 -38.69
CA THR A 711 -27.72 0.40 -37.91
C THR A 711 -27.36 -0.89 -38.62
N SER A 712 -27.32 -2.00 -37.90
CA SER A 712 -27.09 -3.30 -38.54
C SER A 712 -27.88 -4.43 -37.88
N SER A 713 -28.16 -5.47 -38.69
CA SER A 713 -28.78 -6.69 -38.19
C SER A 713 -28.14 -7.91 -38.82
N LYS A 714 -28.24 -9.06 -38.16
CA LYS A 714 -27.83 -10.37 -38.66
C LYS A 714 -28.79 -11.44 -38.14
N ASN A 715 -29.26 -12.31 -39.02
CA ASN A 715 -30.23 -13.37 -38.68
C ASN A 715 -31.46 -12.82 -37.94
N ASN A 716 -31.98 -11.67 -38.37
CA ASN A 716 -33.10 -10.94 -37.79
C ASN A 716 -32.86 -10.37 -36.39
N GLY A 717 -31.63 -10.45 -35.86
CA GLY A 717 -31.24 -9.83 -34.58
C GLY A 717 -30.52 -8.50 -34.79
N ALA A 718 -30.85 -7.48 -33.99
CA ALA A 718 -30.12 -6.20 -33.97
C ALA A 718 -28.69 -6.40 -33.49
N VAL A 719 -27.72 -5.79 -34.21
CA VAL A 719 -26.29 -5.83 -33.89
C VAL A 719 -25.79 -4.43 -33.53
N LEU A 720 -25.89 -3.48 -34.44
CA LEU A 720 -25.65 -2.06 -34.17
C LEU A 720 -27.01 -1.35 -34.05
N VAL A 721 -27.27 -0.72 -32.92
CA VAL A 721 -28.51 0.02 -32.64
C VAL A 721 -28.37 1.45 -33.11
N LYS A 722 -27.19 2.03 -32.89
CA LYS A 722 -26.86 3.38 -33.28
C LYS A 722 -25.34 3.50 -33.41
N ALA A 723 -24.85 3.98 -34.58
CA ALA A 723 -23.42 4.17 -34.80
C ALA A 723 -23.16 5.07 -36.02
N PRO A 724 -21.99 5.74 -36.07
CA PRO A 724 -21.12 6.02 -34.96
C PRO A 724 -21.55 7.28 -34.18
N GLU A 725 -21.02 7.43 -32.97
CA GLU A 725 -21.04 8.74 -32.29
C GLU A 725 -19.57 9.16 -32.06
N LEU A 726 -19.27 10.42 -32.38
CA LEU A 726 -17.95 10.97 -32.12
C LEU A 726 -17.79 11.19 -30.61
N MET A 727 -16.67 10.72 -30.07
CA MET A 727 -16.27 10.97 -28.69
C MET A 727 -15.01 11.82 -28.66
N VAL A 728 -15.08 12.97 -28.00
CA VAL A 728 -13.93 13.79 -27.59
C VAL A 728 -14.10 13.99 -26.08
N LEU A 729 -13.56 13.04 -25.31
CA LEU A 729 -13.63 13.09 -23.86
C LEU A 729 -12.52 14.01 -23.34
N PRO A 730 -12.84 15.13 -22.66
CA PRO A 730 -11.82 15.99 -22.10
C PRO A 730 -11.11 15.36 -20.90
N LEU A 731 -9.86 15.76 -20.67
CA LEU A 731 -9.20 15.57 -19.38
C LEU A 731 -9.88 16.44 -18.33
N ASN A 732 -10.04 15.92 -17.14
CA ASN A 732 -10.39 16.76 -16.00
C ASN A 732 -9.27 17.77 -15.75
N ALA A 733 -9.64 18.99 -15.34
CA ALA A 733 -8.69 19.92 -14.78
C ALA A 733 -8.07 19.35 -13.51
N GLU A 734 -6.85 19.75 -13.18
CA GLU A 734 -6.20 19.35 -11.94
C GLU A 734 -7.09 19.72 -10.74
N GLY A 735 -7.35 18.75 -9.88
CA GLY A 735 -8.25 18.90 -8.72
C GLY A 735 -9.74 18.75 -9.02
N GLU A 736 -10.15 18.67 -10.30
CA GLU A 736 -11.54 18.47 -10.69
C GLU A 736 -11.93 16.99 -10.53
N GLY A 737 -13.13 16.75 -9.99
CA GLY A 737 -13.64 15.39 -9.76
C GLY A 737 -13.00 14.66 -8.59
N ILE A 738 -12.18 15.34 -7.78
CA ILE A 738 -11.59 14.80 -6.56
C ILE A 738 -12.65 14.75 -5.46
N GLN A 739 -12.87 13.57 -4.88
CA GLN A 739 -13.85 13.40 -3.82
C GLN A 739 -13.37 12.35 -2.80
N MET A 740 -13.56 12.62 -1.50
CA MET A 740 -13.40 11.62 -0.47
C MET A 740 -14.50 10.56 -0.58
N VAL A 741 -14.23 9.34 -0.14
CA VAL A 741 -15.24 8.28 -0.08
C VAL A 741 -16.46 8.76 0.72
N GLY A 742 -17.64 8.49 0.22
CA GLY A 742 -18.90 8.82 0.89
C GLY A 742 -19.39 10.26 0.74
N LYS A 743 -18.65 11.14 0.04
CA LYS A 743 -19.10 12.49 -0.28
C LYS A 743 -19.51 12.58 -1.74
N ASP A 744 -20.80 12.74 -2.00
CA ASP A 744 -21.41 13.06 -3.31
C ASP A 744 -20.81 12.31 -4.52
N GLN A 745 -20.32 11.10 -4.33
CA GLN A 745 -19.72 10.31 -5.38
C GLN A 745 -20.78 9.89 -6.40
N LYS A 746 -20.76 10.51 -7.54
CA LYS A 746 -21.50 10.05 -8.71
C LYS A 746 -20.65 9.02 -9.43
N PHE A 747 -20.93 7.74 -9.22
CA PHE A 747 -20.29 6.64 -9.97
C PHE A 747 -20.84 6.49 -11.39
N GLU A 748 -21.52 7.50 -11.91
CA GLU A 748 -21.92 7.53 -13.31
C GLU A 748 -20.68 7.49 -14.20
N PRO A 749 -20.68 6.69 -15.27
CA PRO A 749 -19.57 6.66 -16.19
C PRO A 749 -19.36 8.07 -16.77
N TYR A 750 -18.26 8.70 -16.40
CA TYR A 750 -17.80 9.96 -16.97
C TYR A 750 -17.30 9.70 -18.40
N THR A 751 -18.25 9.67 -19.34
CA THR A 751 -18.01 9.30 -20.74
C THR A 751 -18.86 10.13 -21.70
N PRO A 752 -18.74 11.47 -21.64
CA PRO A 752 -19.49 12.31 -22.58
C PRO A 752 -19.01 12.04 -24.01
N VAL A 753 -19.98 11.88 -24.91
CA VAL A 753 -19.76 11.91 -26.34
C VAL A 753 -20.10 13.32 -26.84
N CYS A 754 -19.67 13.68 -28.07
CA CYS A 754 -20.09 14.92 -28.70
C CYS A 754 -21.62 14.99 -28.81
N SER A 755 -22.15 16.16 -28.62
CA SER A 755 -23.60 16.38 -28.43
C SER A 755 -24.26 17.03 -29.67
N ARG A 756 -25.58 16.84 -29.79
CA ARG A 756 -26.42 17.51 -30.78
C ARG A 756 -25.99 17.25 -32.24
N TRP A 757 -25.77 15.96 -32.58
CA TRP A 757 -25.48 15.58 -33.97
C TRP A 757 -26.57 16.03 -34.94
N VAL A 758 -26.21 16.70 -36.02
CA VAL A 758 -27.07 17.09 -37.12
C VAL A 758 -26.39 16.76 -38.45
N ALA A 759 -26.92 15.79 -39.19
CA ALA A 759 -26.48 15.51 -40.56
C ALA A 759 -26.93 16.64 -41.49
N ARG A 760 -26.04 17.11 -42.34
CA ARG A 760 -26.30 18.19 -43.29
C ARG A 760 -26.36 17.72 -44.71
N LYS A 761 -25.52 16.73 -45.07
CA LYS A 761 -25.45 16.16 -46.40
C LYS A 761 -25.08 14.70 -46.32
N ILE A 762 -25.83 13.88 -47.03
CA ILE A 762 -25.62 12.44 -47.10
C ILE A 762 -25.62 12.03 -48.57
N GLY A 763 -24.62 11.26 -49.00
CA GLY A 763 -24.52 10.85 -50.38
C GLY A 763 -23.46 9.80 -50.65
N LYS A 764 -23.64 9.08 -51.78
CA LYS A 764 -22.65 8.12 -52.30
C LYS A 764 -21.42 8.89 -52.83
N THR A 765 -20.23 8.44 -52.54
CA THR A 765 -18.96 9.04 -52.97
C THR A 765 -18.04 8.09 -53.75
N GLY A 766 -18.26 6.77 -53.73
CA GLY A 766 -17.48 5.76 -54.44
C GLY A 766 -17.96 5.46 -55.87
N ALA A 767 -17.15 4.79 -56.67
CA ALA A 767 -17.52 4.22 -57.97
C ALA A 767 -18.49 3.01 -57.81
N ASP A 768 -19.04 2.48 -58.92
CA ASP A 768 -20.11 1.50 -58.87
C ASP A 768 -19.80 0.19 -58.11
N ASP A 769 -18.53 -0.20 -58.04
CA ASP A 769 -18.07 -1.38 -57.26
C ASP A 769 -17.48 -1.04 -55.85
N ASP A 770 -17.37 0.22 -55.48
CA ASP A 770 -16.86 0.67 -54.18
C ASP A 770 -17.94 1.49 -53.46
N TRP A 771 -18.75 0.77 -52.65
CA TRP A 771 -19.84 1.39 -51.91
C TRP A 771 -19.31 2.21 -50.73
N CYS A 772 -19.23 3.49 -50.99
CA CYS A 772 -18.80 4.48 -50.01
C CYS A 772 -19.89 5.54 -49.81
N ILE A 773 -20.33 5.77 -48.59
CA ILE A 773 -21.33 6.77 -48.24
C ILE A 773 -20.73 7.76 -47.26
N ARG A 774 -20.76 9.05 -47.65
CA ARG A 774 -20.29 10.13 -46.76
C ARG A 774 -21.46 10.89 -46.17
N VAL A 775 -21.34 11.19 -44.89
CA VAL A 775 -22.31 11.94 -44.11
C VAL A 775 -21.60 13.13 -43.50
N GLU A 776 -21.81 14.31 -44.04
CA GLU A 776 -21.32 15.58 -43.54
C GLU A 776 -22.30 16.11 -42.46
N GLY A 777 -21.78 16.63 -41.33
CA GLY A 777 -22.64 17.13 -40.28
C GLY A 777 -21.89 17.87 -39.20
N THR A 778 -22.62 18.22 -38.15
CA THR A 778 -22.10 18.99 -37.02
C THR A 778 -22.53 18.41 -35.68
N TYR A 779 -21.62 18.45 -34.72
CA TYR A 779 -21.86 18.38 -33.29
C TYR A 779 -21.78 19.77 -32.70
N ALA A 780 -22.12 19.95 -31.43
CA ALA A 780 -21.85 21.20 -30.73
C ALA A 780 -20.34 21.48 -30.64
N GLU A 781 -19.53 20.43 -30.51
CA GLU A 781 -18.11 20.47 -30.23
C GLU A 781 -17.23 20.35 -31.50
N ALA A 782 -17.79 19.85 -32.62
CA ALA A 782 -17.01 19.60 -33.83
C ALA A 782 -17.88 19.61 -35.10
N GLU A 783 -17.27 19.89 -36.25
CA GLU A 783 -17.93 19.77 -37.57
C GLU A 783 -17.06 18.99 -38.54
N GLY A 784 -17.68 18.16 -39.39
CA GLY A 784 -16.97 17.28 -40.33
C GLY A 784 -17.82 16.20 -40.94
N TYR A 785 -17.24 15.03 -41.10
CA TYR A 785 -17.96 13.93 -41.76
C TYR A 785 -17.61 12.55 -41.21
N PHE A 786 -18.53 11.62 -41.37
CA PHE A 786 -18.31 10.19 -41.37
C PHE A 786 -18.31 9.65 -42.81
N GLU A 787 -17.48 8.65 -43.06
CA GLU A 787 -17.48 7.91 -44.32
C GLU A 787 -17.57 6.40 -44.02
N TYR A 788 -18.56 5.74 -44.62
CA TYR A 788 -18.80 4.29 -44.48
C TYR A 788 -18.37 3.63 -45.76
N ARG A 789 -17.43 2.69 -45.67
CA ARG A 789 -16.97 1.89 -46.80
C ARG A 789 -17.22 0.40 -46.50
N PHE A 790 -17.94 -0.28 -47.40
CA PHE A 790 -18.30 -1.69 -47.25
C PHE A 790 -17.42 -2.53 -48.15
N ARG A 791 -16.78 -3.59 -47.62
CA ARG A 791 -15.91 -4.51 -48.34
C ARG A 791 -16.63 -5.82 -48.67
N ALA A 792 -16.30 -6.42 -49.83
CA ALA A 792 -16.82 -7.70 -50.22
C ALA A 792 -16.43 -8.87 -49.29
N THR A 793 -15.38 -8.67 -48.47
CA THR A 793 -14.96 -9.56 -47.38
C THR A 793 -15.85 -9.45 -46.14
N GLY A 794 -16.85 -8.52 -46.11
CA GLY A 794 -17.78 -8.29 -45.02
C GLY A 794 -17.29 -7.30 -43.95
N GLU A 795 -16.19 -6.62 -44.17
CA GLU A 795 -15.72 -5.57 -43.34
C GLU A 795 -16.43 -4.25 -43.63
N VAL A 796 -16.64 -3.46 -42.59
CA VAL A 796 -17.13 -2.08 -42.69
C VAL A 796 -16.07 -1.16 -42.08
N GLU A 797 -15.53 -0.29 -42.92
CA GLU A 797 -14.63 0.76 -42.50
C GLU A 797 -15.44 2.03 -42.20
N VAL A 798 -15.32 2.57 -41.01
CA VAL A 798 -15.95 3.82 -40.61
C VAL A 798 -14.84 4.86 -40.34
N THR A 799 -14.67 5.74 -41.31
CA THR A 799 -13.71 6.83 -41.21
C THR A 799 -14.43 8.09 -40.69
N TYR A 800 -13.75 8.82 -39.81
CA TYR A 800 -14.20 10.13 -39.34
C TYR A 800 -13.14 11.20 -39.59
N HIS A 801 -13.59 12.41 -39.88
CA HIS A 801 -12.76 13.57 -40.03
C HIS A 801 -13.55 14.80 -39.59
N PHE A 802 -13.10 15.39 -38.46
CA PHE A 802 -13.79 16.53 -37.85
C PHE A 802 -12.81 17.66 -37.49
N THR A 803 -13.28 18.88 -37.58
CA THR A 803 -12.61 20.09 -37.13
C THR A 803 -13.24 20.51 -35.80
N LEU A 804 -12.44 20.74 -34.79
CA LEU A 804 -12.91 21.17 -33.46
C LEU A 804 -13.42 22.61 -33.47
N LEU A 805 -14.56 22.85 -32.84
CA LEU A 805 -15.17 24.18 -32.69
C LEU A 805 -14.76 24.87 -31.38
N GLU A 806 -14.09 24.16 -30.49
CA GLU A 806 -13.53 24.68 -29.24
C GLU A 806 -12.20 24.01 -28.92
N ALA A 807 -11.40 24.63 -28.02
CA ALA A 807 -10.15 24.03 -27.56
C ALA A 807 -10.44 22.95 -26.52
N VAL A 808 -9.71 21.85 -26.57
CA VAL A 808 -9.84 20.75 -25.61
C VAL A 808 -8.50 20.05 -25.39
N SER A 809 -8.23 19.64 -24.16
CA SER A 809 -7.19 18.66 -23.86
C SER A 809 -7.87 17.30 -23.73
N PRO A 810 -7.80 16.44 -24.77
CA PRO A 810 -8.57 15.22 -24.74
C PRO A 810 -7.92 14.14 -23.88
N ARG A 811 -8.75 13.36 -23.21
CA ARG A 811 -8.38 12.08 -22.60
C ARG A 811 -8.54 10.93 -23.58
N GLN A 812 -9.65 10.88 -24.33
CA GLN A 812 -9.90 9.90 -25.38
C GLN A 812 -10.55 10.56 -26.58
N VAL A 813 -10.16 10.13 -27.78
CA VAL A 813 -10.76 10.55 -29.06
C VAL A 813 -11.03 9.30 -29.91
N GLY A 814 -12.24 9.12 -30.40
CA GLY A 814 -12.60 7.99 -31.25
C GLY A 814 -14.09 7.92 -31.53
N LEU A 815 -14.53 6.73 -31.94
CA LEU A 815 -15.92 6.43 -32.26
C LEU A 815 -16.57 5.50 -31.24
N VAL A 816 -17.78 5.81 -30.84
CA VAL A 816 -18.64 4.96 -29.99
C VAL A 816 -19.71 4.29 -30.83
N PHE A 817 -19.84 2.98 -30.65
CA PHE A 817 -20.86 2.13 -31.25
C PHE A 817 -21.83 1.63 -30.16
N SER A 818 -23.13 1.73 -30.40
CA SER A 818 -24.14 1.20 -29.49
C SER A 818 -24.61 -0.17 -29.97
N LEU A 819 -24.56 -1.16 -29.06
CA LEU A 819 -25.06 -2.50 -29.25
C LEU A 819 -26.15 -2.82 -28.21
N PRO A 820 -27.03 -3.79 -28.46
CA PRO A 820 -27.95 -4.27 -27.42
C PRO A 820 -27.21 -4.76 -26.18
N LYS A 821 -27.81 -4.63 -25.00
CA LYS A 821 -27.23 -5.07 -23.71
C LYS A 821 -26.84 -6.55 -23.66
N THR A 822 -27.34 -7.36 -24.59
CA THR A 822 -27.00 -8.79 -24.73
C THR A 822 -25.59 -9.05 -25.23
N TYR A 823 -24.87 -8.01 -25.69
CA TYR A 823 -23.45 -8.08 -26.08
C TYR A 823 -22.55 -7.78 -24.86
N ASP A 824 -22.73 -8.49 -23.79
CA ASP A 824 -22.16 -8.24 -22.47
C ASP A 824 -20.85 -8.99 -22.18
N HIS A 825 -20.26 -9.61 -23.21
CA HIS A 825 -18.99 -10.32 -23.15
C HIS A 825 -18.00 -9.72 -24.14
N ILE A 826 -16.79 -9.38 -23.70
CA ILE A 826 -15.71 -8.83 -24.50
C ILE A 826 -14.49 -9.74 -24.45
N GLN A 827 -13.86 -9.97 -25.62
CA GLN A 827 -12.56 -10.65 -25.77
C GLN A 827 -11.60 -9.71 -26.50
N TRP A 828 -10.31 -9.79 -26.18
CA TRP A 828 -9.29 -8.94 -26.81
C TRP A 828 -7.96 -9.65 -26.98
N ARG A 829 -7.14 -9.12 -27.91
CA ARG A 829 -5.71 -9.38 -28.07
C ARG A 829 -5.03 -8.06 -28.38
N ARG A 830 -3.93 -7.76 -27.64
CA ARG A 830 -3.27 -6.44 -27.68
C ARG A 830 -1.76 -6.52 -27.40
N ARG A 831 -1.07 -5.42 -27.65
CA ARG A 831 0.27 -5.16 -27.15
C ARG A 831 0.17 -4.47 -25.77
N GLY A 832 0.80 -5.03 -24.74
CA GLY A 832 0.83 -4.45 -23.39
C GLY A 832 2.12 -3.71 -23.08
N TYR A 833 2.24 -3.19 -21.86
CA TYR A 833 3.45 -2.55 -21.35
C TYR A 833 4.51 -3.56 -20.97
N TRP A 834 4.12 -4.69 -20.37
CA TRP A 834 4.99 -5.78 -19.96
C TRP A 834 4.60 -7.08 -20.65
N SER A 835 5.53 -8.02 -20.70
CA SER A 835 5.33 -9.30 -21.36
C SER A 835 4.45 -10.28 -20.58
N VAL A 836 4.38 -10.16 -19.26
CA VAL A 836 3.64 -11.10 -18.39
C VAL A 836 2.73 -10.34 -17.44
N TYR A 837 1.49 -10.81 -17.36
CA TYR A 837 0.47 -10.32 -16.43
C TYR A 837 -0.22 -11.52 -15.78
N PRO A 838 -0.68 -11.41 -14.53
CA PRO A 838 -1.47 -12.46 -13.91
C PRO A 838 -2.82 -12.64 -14.61
N GLU A 839 -3.42 -13.79 -14.42
CA GLU A 839 -4.75 -14.09 -14.96
C GLU A 839 -5.77 -13.02 -14.51
N ASN A 840 -6.64 -12.61 -15.42
CA ASN A 840 -7.65 -11.57 -15.20
C ASN A 840 -7.13 -10.19 -14.82
N HIS A 841 -5.83 -9.91 -15.04
CA HIS A 841 -5.29 -8.58 -14.86
C HIS A 841 -5.76 -7.63 -15.98
N LEU A 842 -6.04 -6.37 -15.63
CA LEU A 842 -6.49 -5.35 -16.59
C LEU A 842 -5.48 -5.12 -17.73
N GLY A 843 -4.18 -5.35 -17.49
CA GLY A 843 -3.09 -5.22 -18.44
C GLY A 843 -2.87 -6.41 -19.35
N SER A 844 -3.56 -7.55 -19.17
CA SER A 844 -3.31 -8.79 -19.91
C SER A 844 -3.31 -8.60 -21.43
N LEU A 845 -2.38 -9.26 -22.11
CA LEU A 845 -2.18 -9.16 -23.58
C LEU A 845 -3.38 -9.74 -24.35
N SER A 846 -4.02 -10.75 -23.80
CA SER A 846 -5.28 -11.31 -24.25
C SER A 846 -6.14 -11.65 -23.05
N GLY A 847 -7.43 -11.71 -23.26
CA GLY A 847 -8.37 -12.07 -22.19
C GLY A 847 -9.80 -11.91 -22.60
N GLU A 848 -10.67 -12.19 -21.64
CA GLU A 848 -12.11 -12.01 -21.77
C GLU A 848 -12.70 -11.43 -20.48
N ALA A 849 -13.83 -10.75 -20.61
CA ALA A 849 -14.56 -10.20 -19.48
C ALA A 849 -16.05 -10.16 -19.75
N VAL A 850 -16.84 -10.35 -18.69
CA VAL A 850 -18.29 -10.17 -18.70
C VAL A 850 -18.68 -8.90 -17.98
N ALA A 851 -19.76 -8.27 -18.42
CA ALA A 851 -20.26 -7.05 -17.78
C ALA A 851 -20.76 -7.31 -16.35
N TYR A 852 -21.44 -8.45 -16.12
CA TYR A 852 -21.96 -8.80 -14.82
C TYR A 852 -22.01 -10.32 -14.62
N ASP A 853 -21.46 -10.78 -13.49
CA ASP A 853 -21.54 -12.18 -13.06
C ASP A 853 -21.70 -12.27 -11.52
N PRO A 854 -22.92 -12.61 -11.03
CA PRO A 854 -23.19 -12.70 -9.60
C PRO A 854 -22.42 -13.84 -8.91
N SER A 855 -21.94 -14.85 -9.62
CA SER A 855 -21.21 -15.99 -9.05
C SER A 855 -19.82 -15.60 -8.54
N LEU A 856 -19.27 -14.46 -8.99
CA LEU A 856 -17.97 -13.96 -8.60
C LEU A 856 -18.00 -13.14 -7.29
N LEU A 857 -19.17 -12.78 -6.79
CA LEU A 857 -19.33 -12.06 -5.52
C LEU A 857 -18.96 -12.95 -4.33
N VAL A 858 -18.36 -12.33 -3.30
CA VAL A 858 -18.05 -13.02 -2.04
C VAL A 858 -19.32 -13.14 -1.21
N SER A 859 -19.72 -14.38 -0.89
CA SER A 859 -20.90 -14.63 -0.06
C SER A 859 -20.68 -14.21 1.40
N GLY A 860 -21.75 -13.80 2.07
CA GLY A 860 -21.76 -13.50 3.51
C GLY A 860 -21.47 -12.04 3.88
N LEU A 861 -21.17 -11.17 2.93
CA LEU A 861 -21.07 -9.73 3.16
C LEU A 861 -22.39 -9.05 2.78
N ALA A 862 -22.86 -8.14 3.61
CA ALA A 862 -24.14 -7.45 3.39
C ALA A 862 -23.97 -6.16 2.58
N GLY A 863 -24.82 -5.93 1.60
CA GLY A 863 -24.90 -4.71 0.79
C GLY A 863 -23.90 -4.64 -0.37
N PRO A 864 -24.18 -3.86 -1.42
CA PRO A 864 -23.33 -3.78 -2.61
C PRO A 864 -21.91 -3.30 -2.33
N SER A 865 -21.74 -2.31 -1.46
CA SER A 865 -20.44 -1.77 -1.06
C SER A 865 -19.64 -2.72 -0.14
N LYS A 866 -20.29 -3.71 0.45
CA LYS A 866 -19.69 -4.71 1.36
C LYS A 866 -19.60 -6.11 0.74
N GLN A 867 -19.90 -6.25 -0.53
CA GLN A 867 -19.82 -7.51 -1.28
C GLN A 867 -18.76 -7.42 -2.39
N PRO A 868 -17.47 -7.44 -2.05
CA PRO A 868 -16.44 -7.47 -3.07
C PRO A 868 -16.51 -8.75 -3.89
N ALA A 869 -16.07 -8.71 -5.14
CA ALA A 869 -15.83 -9.91 -5.92
C ALA A 869 -14.61 -10.70 -5.37
N LYS A 870 -14.42 -11.94 -5.84
CA LYS A 870 -13.26 -12.77 -5.45
C LYS A 870 -11.93 -12.12 -5.84
N ALA A 871 -11.91 -11.40 -6.98
CA ALA A 871 -10.79 -10.57 -7.38
C ALA A 871 -11.29 -9.15 -7.68
N TRP A 872 -10.46 -8.15 -7.46
CA TRP A 872 -10.81 -6.75 -7.66
C TRP A 872 -11.28 -6.44 -9.10
N SER A 873 -10.69 -7.11 -10.11
CA SER A 873 -11.07 -6.98 -11.53
C SER A 873 -12.52 -7.33 -11.83
N PHE A 874 -13.14 -8.13 -10.97
CA PHE A 874 -14.54 -8.55 -11.09
C PHE A 874 -15.51 -7.73 -10.23
N ASP A 875 -15.06 -6.72 -9.48
CA ASP A 875 -15.97 -5.78 -8.82
C ASP A 875 -16.86 -5.11 -9.86
N GLN A 876 -18.16 -5.04 -9.56
CA GLN A 876 -19.21 -4.73 -10.53
C GLN A 876 -19.97 -3.46 -10.15
N THR A 877 -20.29 -2.68 -11.16
CA THR A 877 -21.19 -1.52 -11.09
C THR A 877 -22.30 -1.67 -12.11
N ALA A 878 -23.27 -0.73 -12.13
CA ALA A 878 -24.29 -0.71 -13.18
C ALA A 878 -23.70 -0.63 -14.60
N ALA A 879 -22.50 -0.07 -14.75
CA ALA A 879 -21.78 0.06 -16.02
C ALA A 879 -20.98 -1.19 -16.41
N GLY A 880 -20.84 -2.17 -15.52
CA GLY A 880 -20.11 -3.41 -15.75
C GLY A 880 -19.01 -3.70 -14.75
N SER A 881 -18.35 -4.85 -14.88
CA SER A 881 -17.21 -5.21 -14.07
C SER A 881 -15.99 -4.31 -14.36
N ASN A 882 -15.05 -4.21 -13.42
CA ASN A 882 -13.83 -3.43 -13.63
C ASN A 882 -13.06 -3.90 -14.87
N LEU A 883 -12.94 -5.21 -15.06
CA LEU A 883 -12.25 -5.77 -16.23
C LEU A 883 -12.99 -5.47 -17.53
N PHE A 884 -14.33 -5.55 -17.54
CA PHE A 884 -15.14 -5.23 -18.73
C PHE A 884 -15.00 -3.75 -19.12
N ARG A 885 -15.12 -2.84 -18.15
CA ARG A 885 -15.10 -1.37 -18.36
C ARG A 885 -13.71 -0.78 -18.63
N ALA A 886 -12.65 -1.48 -18.25
CA ALA A 886 -11.30 -1.00 -18.40
C ALA A 886 -10.93 -0.76 -19.87
N THR A 887 -10.32 0.38 -20.18
CA THR A 887 -9.68 0.59 -21.49
C THR A 887 -8.60 -0.47 -21.73
N LYS A 888 -8.66 -1.12 -22.89
CA LYS A 888 -7.61 -2.00 -23.42
C LYS A 888 -6.86 -1.24 -24.50
N GLU A 889 -5.63 -0.90 -24.20
CA GLU A 889 -4.78 -0.11 -25.10
C GLU A 889 -4.07 -0.95 -26.12
N ASN A 890 -3.80 -0.36 -27.29
CA ASN A 890 -2.96 -0.94 -28.33
C ASN A 890 -3.44 -2.32 -28.80
N ILE A 891 -4.72 -2.43 -29.17
CA ILE A 891 -5.33 -3.69 -29.60
C ILE A 891 -4.93 -4.10 -31.01
N TYR A 892 -4.81 -5.39 -31.23
CA TYR A 892 -4.82 -6.01 -32.57
C TYR A 892 -6.23 -6.43 -32.97
N GLU A 893 -7.01 -6.91 -32.00
CA GLU A 893 -8.42 -7.26 -32.23
C GLU A 893 -9.20 -7.23 -30.91
N ALA A 894 -10.50 -6.98 -31.04
CA ALA A 894 -11.44 -7.12 -29.94
C ALA A 894 -12.79 -7.62 -30.45
N THR A 895 -13.47 -8.43 -29.65
CA THR A 895 -14.76 -9.02 -30.05
C THR A 895 -15.77 -8.84 -28.93
N LEU A 896 -16.91 -8.22 -29.25
CA LEU A 896 -18.09 -8.22 -28.37
C LEU A 896 -19.04 -9.36 -28.80
N SER A 897 -19.51 -10.10 -27.80
CA SER A 897 -20.43 -11.23 -27.92
C SER A 897 -21.35 -11.30 -26.70
N GLY A 898 -22.21 -12.32 -26.65
CA GLY A 898 -23.09 -12.57 -25.52
C GLY A 898 -24.15 -13.60 -25.88
N ALA A 899 -25.37 -13.43 -25.36
CA ALA A 899 -26.51 -14.31 -25.66
C ALA A 899 -26.98 -14.21 -27.10
N ALA A 900 -26.58 -13.18 -27.85
CA ALA A 900 -26.83 -13.05 -29.29
C ALA A 900 -25.96 -14.04 -30.08
N ALA A 901 -26.53 -14.58 -31.18
CA ALA A 901 -25.82 -15.49 -32.08
C ALA A 901 -24.69 -14.80 -32.88
N SER A 902 -24.76 -13.48 -32.99
CA SER A 902 -23.80 -12.66 -33.75
C SER A 902 -22.72 -12.08 -32.80
N ARG A 903 -21.54 -11.79 -33.35
CA ARG A 903 -20.41 -11.14 -32.67
C ARG A 903 -19.96 -9.93 -33.47
N VAL A 904 -19.49 -8.89 -32.80
CA VAL A 904 -18.88 -7.70 -33.42
C VAL A 904 -17.40 -7.72 -33.16
N LYS A 905 -16.59 -7.81 -34.21
CA LYS A 905 -15.13 -7.81 -34.13
C LYS A 905 -14.58 -6.49 -34.66
N VAL A 906 -13.68 -5.89 -33.94
CA VAL A 906 -12.83 -4.76 -34.33
C VAL A 906 -11.45 -5.31 -34.70
N LEU A 907 -10.90 -4.80 -35.78
CA LEU A 907 -9.55 -5.11 -36.27
C LEU A 907 -8.69 -3.84 -36.20
N SER A 908 -7.47 -3.94 -35.73
CA SER A 908 -6.52 -2.83 -35.60
C SER A 908 -5.08 -3.32 -35.79
N ASP A 909 -4.17 -2.40 -36.02
CA ASP A 909 -2.73 -2.64 -36.21
C ASP A 909 -1.90 -2.55 -34.92
N GLY A 910 -2.55 -2.45 -33.75
CA GLY A 910 -1.89 -2.27 -32.47
C GLY A 910 -1.75 -0.81 -32.03
N THR A 911 -2.46 0.12 -32.69
CA THR A 911 -2.41 1.57 -32.35
C THR A 911 -3.70 2.07 -31.69
N GLN A 912 -4.83 1.37 -31.92
CA GLN A 912 -6.12 1.77 -31.35
C GLN A 912 -6.36 1.17 -29.95
N HIS A 913 -7.32 1.77 -29.25
CA HIS A 913 -7.72 1.43 -27.89
C HIS A 913 -9.21 1.16 -27.85
N ILE A 914 -9.65 0.23 -27.01
CA ILE A 914 -11.07 -0.06 -26.83
C ILE A 914 -11.52 0.09 -25.38
N ARG A 915 -12.79 0.44 -25.22
CA ARG A 915 -13.50 0.42 -23.93
C ARG A 915 -14.96 0.09 -24.15
N ALA A 916 -15.53 -0.77 -23.28
CA ALA A 916 -16.96 -1.10 -23.31
C ALA A 916 -17.58 -0.76 -21.95
N TRP A 917 -18.82 -0.29 -21.94
CA TRP A 917 -19.59 -0.08 -20.71
C TRP A 917 -21.08 -0.21 -20.97
N ARG A 918 -21.81 -0.60 -19.95
CA ARG A 918 -23.27 -0.69 -20.01
C ARG A 918 -23.89 0.68 -19.73
N ALA A 919 -24.85 1.10 -20.56
CA ALA A 919 -25.62 2.32 -20.41
C ALA A 919 -27.11 1.98 -20.65
N GLY A 920 -27.84 1.68 -19.56
CA GLY A 920 -29.21 1.22 -19.63
C GLY A 920 -29.35 -0.10 -20.40
N GLU A 921 -30.11 -0.08 -21.51
CA GLU A 921 -30.35 -1.24 -22.37
C GLU A 921 -29.30 -1.44 -23.47
N GLU A 922 -28.24 -0.62 -23.48
CA GLU A 922 -27.20 -0.67 -24.49
C GLU A 922 -25.83 -0.98 -23.86
N ILE A 923 -24.97 -1.62 -24.67
CA ILE A 923 -23.52 -1.61 -24.48
C ILE A 923 -22.95 -0.51 -25.38
N ARG A 924 -22.23 0.40 -24.78
CA ARG A 924 -21.45 1.43 -25.46
C ARG A 924 -20.05 0.87 -25.70
N PHE A 925 -19.61 0.90 -26.94
CA PHE A 925 -18.31 0.35 -27.35
C PHE A 925 -17.49 1.42 -28.06
N LEU A 926 -16.49 1.95 -27.34
CA LEU A 926 -15.53 2.91 -27.87
C LEU A 926 -14.39 2.19 -28.57
N VAL A 927 -14.04 2.69 -29.75
CA VAL A 927 -12.77 2.44 -30.43
C VAL A 927 -12.09 3.80 -30.58
N ALA A 928 -10.97 3.99 -29.87
CA ALA A 928 -10.28 5.25 -29.77
C ALA A 928 -8.94 5.23 -30.51
N ASP A 929 -8.65 6.31 -31.21
CA ASP A 929 -7.35 6.56 -31.88
C ASP A 929 -6.37 7.33 -30.97
N TYR A 930 -6.86 7.85 -29.83
CA TYR A 930 -6.06 8.51 -28.82
C TYR A 930 -6.59 8.15 -27.43
N ASN A 931 -5.66 7.87 -26.51
CA ASN A 931 -5.94 7.65 -25.10
C ASN A 931 -4.81 8.26 -24.25
N ASN A 932 -5.18 8.92 -23.16
CA ASN A 932 -4.25 9.51 -22.19
C ASN A 932 -4.54 8.97 -20.78
N ALA A 933 -3.52 8.90 -19.94
CA ALA A 933 -3.60 8.35 -18.58
C ALA A 933 -4.28 9.25 -17.54
N GLY A 934 -4.65 10.46 -17.93
CA GLY A 934 -5.17 11.44 -17.00
C GLY A 934 -4.11 12.45 -16.52
N ASN A 935 -4.57 13.46 -15.78
CA ASN A 935 -3.77 14.57 -15.30
C ASN A 935 -3.75 14.56 -13.76
N ASP A 936 -2.65 14.06 -13.18
CA ASP A 936 -2.48 14.02 -11.73
C ASP A 936 -1.06 14.41 -11.33
N THR A 937 -0.92 15.48 -10.52
CA THR A 937 0.37 16.02 -10.07
C THR A 937 1.02 15.15 -8.99
N PHE A 938 0.23 14.45 -8.19
CA PHE A 938 0.75 13.58 -7.14
C PHE A 938 1.30 12.25 -7.67
N LEU A 939 0.94 11.88 -8.90
CA LEU A 939 1.40 10.64 -9.48
C LEU A 939 2.91 10.70 -9.77
N THR A 940 3.27 11.37 -10.72
CA THR A 940 4.57 11.89 -11.19
C THR A 940 4.23 12.72 -12.42
N SER A 941 5.02 13.70 -12.78
CA SER A 941 4.75 14.44 -14.01
C SER A 941 4.97 13.63 -15.29
N HIS A 942 5.43 12.38 -15.20
CA HIS A 942 5.43 11.43 -16.30
C HIS A 942 4.02 11.13 -16.86
N SER A 943 2.98 11.31 -16.06
CA SER A 943 1.59 11.18 -16.51
C SER A 943 1.21 12.18 -17.61
N ARG A 944 1.97 13.27 -17.75
CA ARG A 944 1.75 14.30 -18.77
C ARG A 944 2.52 14.10 -20.08
N LEU A 945 3.34 13.04 -20.20
CA LEU A 945 4.20 12.84 -21.39
C LEU A 945 3.42 12.72 -22.70
N ASP A 946 2.20 12.16 -22.65
CA ASP A 946 1.35 12.00 -23.84
C ASP A 946 0.24 13.06 -23.93
N PHE A 947 0.43 14.20 -23.25
CA PHE A 947 -0.52 15.29 -23.23
C PHE A 947 -0.59 15.99 -24.60
N ARG A 948 -1.78 16.03 -25.20
CA ARG A 948 -2.02 16.60 -26.53
C ARG A 948 -3.12 17.67 -26.46
N PRO A 949 -2.82 18.91 -26.07
CA PRO A 949 -3.81 19.98 -26.12
C PRO A 949 -4.17 20.30 -27.60
N LEU A 950 -5.44 20.30 -27.90
CA LEU A 950 -5.99 20.68 -29.21
C LEU A 950 -6.64 22.05 -29.12
N LYS A 951 -6.53 22.83 -30.20
CA LYS A 951 -7.09 24.18 -30.33
C LYS A 951 -8.35 24.15 -31.18
N ARG A 952 -9.18 25.17 -31.07
CA ARG A 952 -10.24 25.42 -32.06
C ARG A 952 -9.62 25.49 -33.47
N GLY A 953 -10.21 24.74 -34.39
CA GLY A 953 -9.74 24.60 -35.78
C GLY A 953 -8.80 23.42 -36.02
N ASP A 954 -8.32 22.76 -34.98
CA ASP A 954 -7.53 21.54 -35.13
C ASP A 954 -8.43 20.39 -35.64
N GLN A 955 -7.81 19.49 -36.41
CA GLN A 955 -8.49 18.35 -37.03
C GLN A 955 -8.23 17.08 -36.23
N ILE A 956 -9.26 16.27 -36.09
CA ILE A 956 -9.21 14.90 -35.54
C ILE A 956 -9.75 13.93 -36.59
N SER A 957 -9.10 12.78 -36.77
CA SER A 957 -9.49 11.79 -37.75
C SER A 957 -9.02 10.39 -37.33
N GLY A 958 -9.70 9.37 -37.83
CA GLY A 958 -9.35 7.98 -37.65
C GLY A 958 -10.24 7.08 -38.52
N THR A 959 -9.92 5.79 -38.54
CA THR A 959 -10.71 4.76 -39.25
C THR A 959 -10.86 3.54 -38.36
N VAL A 960 -12.09 3.13 -38.14
CA VAL A 960 -12.44 1.91 -37.38
C VAL A 960 -12.90 0.81 -38.37
N THR A 961 -12.28 -0.36 -38.32
CA THR A 961 -12.66 -1.53 -39.14
C THR A 961 -13.45 -2.52 -38.30
N LEU A 962 -14.68 -2.75 -38.68
CA LEU A 962 -15.62 -3.67 -38.02
C LEU A 962 -15.96 -4.87 -38.90
N ARG A 963 -16.21 -6.01 -38.28
CA ARG A 963 -16.80 -7.21 -38.91
C ARG A 963 -17.88 -7.81 -38.03
N ILE A 964 -19.04 -8.15 -38.57
CA ILE A 964 -20.08 -8.90 -37.87
C ILE A 964 -19.92 -10.38 -38.22
N LEU A 965 -19.66 -11.20 -37.20
CA LEU A 965 -19.38 -12.63 -37.29
C LEU A 965 -20.62 -13.46 -36.97
#